data_daadc8439838a74ef2d48f2eafe31f4b
#
_entry.id   daadc8439838a74ef2d48f2eafe31f4b
#
_cell.length_a   1.000
_cell.length_b   1.000
_cell.length_c   1.000
_cell.angle_alpha   90.00
_cell.angle_beta   90.00
_cell.angle_gamma   90.00
#
_symmetry.space_group_name_H-M   'P 1'
#
loop_
_entity.id
_entity.type
_entity.pdbx_description
1 polymer ?
#
loop_
_entity_poly.entity_id
_entity_poly.type
_entity_poly.pdbx_seq_one_letter_code
_entity_poly.pdbx_strand_id
1 'polypeptide(L)'
;MSVRGTGGVVVAGLIAAALAIAPGVGLGSATSSSAASGSGSSAGSGASGGSSSSGGSSGLTSSSGSDASGSASSDPMATTSPTAVGVDGRVGITAVLPLTVPVGSDGLLTADDLADLTADDGLLSRELDVVAGRPVALAIDPRLIASIRVLGGAAPASAKSWLLRLAALSNETFALRYADADPVGPGQAGSASALAPLGFDFAIDDTRFDDPLPTASPSPSGSTGGSSGGSNGSGDTSSNGDGTGADSGSGSADKPGGAASTPAGQLPPLPTTVDQVVQWTYSLPTIAWPGENTVTAADLPRLQAAGDSAVLLADGNVDADGATHVSFDGSDVSGLVIDSGLSAAVRAAATTSQSDYSVVDQELQTAAGESGSAVRIVALGRPSAAAAGDADVWADALDAALTHLLTSPLVSATTLSTAIAEQPTPGTIVDHAEDASRISSISALLNAATQEAAFAVVARDGALAITAPRRLDLLATLSVGWQTARSWTSAVSDFQTASAAILDGVSLNQGSDLIALGASAPLPMQVQNSLDVPIVVFARARPLSPVLSIESSAQPVRVEVAPKSTVTVRIPAQAITNGSVQVVLSLSASDGTQVGQARRIHVEVQAGWETVGTAVIAIGAVGVFGFGIVRNILKRRRRLAGEVDEEDEANAPLPGQEDGPAEVVRDAEPGEPSAPLLDDPGDADAVADAPSTPDEPRPTKGEDG
;
A
#
# COMPACT_ATOMS: atom_id res chain seq x y z
N MET A 1 -38.43 34.09 -17.36
CA MET A 1 -38.59 33.01 -18.34
C MET A 1 -37.54 31.99 -18.02
N SER A 2 -37.90 31.02 -17.27
CA SER A 2 -38.19 29.63 -17.66
C SER A 2 -36.91 28.91 -18.13
N VAL A 3 -36.49 27.74 -17.74
CA VAL A 3 -37.03 26.64 -16.89
C VAL A 3 -36.03 25.50 -16.87
N ARG A 4 -35.99 24.72 -15.80
CA ARG A 4 -35.71 23.29 -15.63
C ARG A 4 -34.24 22.83 -15.78
N GLY A 5 -33.61 22.15 -14.89
CA GLY A 5 -34.03 21.16 -13.89
C GLY A 5 -34.01 19.76 -14.49
N THR A 6 -32.97 18.99 -14.18
CA THR A 6 -33.08 17.52 -14.17
C THR A 6 -32.14 16.94 -13.15
N GLY A 7 -32.71 16.31 -12.14
CA GLY A 7 -32.03 15.52 -11.13
C GLY A 7 -31.61 14.15 -11.68
N GLY A 8 -30.46 13.70 -11.28
CA GLY A 8 -29.98 12.34 -11.46
C GLY A 8 -30.11 11.59 -10.13
N VAL A 9 -30.89 10.52 -10.16
CA VAL A 9 -31.13 9.60 -9.06
C VAL A 9 -29.94 8.65 -8.95
N VAL A 10 -29.28 8.63 -7.80
CA VAL A 10 -28.33 7.59 -7.43
C VAL A 10 -29.10 6.43 -6.80
N VAL A 11 -29.09 5.30 -7.45
CA VAL A 11 -29.62 4.04 -6.92
C VAL A 11 -28.52 3.33 -6.13
N ALA A 12 -28.65 3.35 -4.82
CA ALA A 12 -27.87 2.49 -3.93
C ALA A 12 -28.44 1.08 -3.93
N GLY A 13 -27.70 0.12 -4.49
CA GLY A 13 -28.04 -1.30 -4.43
C GLY A 13 -27.47 -1.95 -3.17
N LEU A 14 -28.33 -2.24 -2.22
CA LEU A 14 -28.05 -3.10 -1.07
C LEU A 14 -28.02 -4.57 -1.53
N ILE A 15 -26.90 -5.25 -1.41
CA ILE A 15 -26.82 -6.71 -1.50
C ILE A 15 -26.62 -7.24 -0.07
N ALA A 16 -27.67 -7.80 0.48
CA ALA A 16 -27.62 -8.60 1.69
C ALA A 16 -27.21 -10.02 1.34
N ALA A 17 -26.04 -10.46 1.82
CA ALA A 17 -25.62 -11.85 1.78
C ALA A 17 -26.02 -12.53 3.08
N ALA A 18 -26.94 -13.50 2.98
CA ALA A 18 -27.38 -14.35 4.08
C ALA A 18 -26.31 -15.41 4.38
N LEU A 19 -25.89 -15.45 5.64
CA LEU A 19 -25.02 -16.48 6.19
C LEU A 19 -25.89 -17.65 6.68
N ALA A 20 -25.79 -18.79 6.03
CA ALA A 20 -26.42 -20.04 6.49
C ALA A 20 -25.47 -20.77 7.43
N ILE A 21 -25.91 -20.92 8.69
CA ILE A 21 -25.29 -21.77 9.71
C ILE A 21 -25.96 -23.15 9.63
N ALA A 22 -25.18 -24.20 9.51
CA ALA A 22 -25.62 -25.56 9.79
C ALA A 22 -24.72 -26.18 10.89
N PRO A 23 -25.32 -26.84 11.89
CA PRO A 23 -24.60 -27.50 12.98
C PRO A 23 -24.46 -29.01 12.72
N GLY A 24 -23.40 -29.59 13.22
CA GLY A 24 -23.23 -31.05 13.21
C GLY A 24 -21.96 -31.49 13.89
N VAL A 25 -22.05 -31.77 15.13
CA VAL A 25 -21.91 -33.05 15.89
C VAL A 25 -20.60 -33.84 15.62
N GLY A 26 -19.87 -34.12 16.73
CA GLY A 26 -19.07 -35.33 16.82
C GLY A 26 -17.93 -35.27 17.84
N LEU A 27 -18.22 -35.75 19.04
CA LEU A 27 -17.33 -36.12 20.13
C LEU A 27 -16.16 -37.03 19.73
N GLY A 28 -15.02 -36.87 20.37
CA GLY A 28 -13.94 -37.83 20.35
C GLY A 28 -12.85 -37.50 21.35
N SER A 29 -13.06 -37.91 22.61
CA SER A 29 -12.06 -37.96 23.68
C SER A 29 -11.03 -39.06 23.40
N ALA A 30 -9.76 -38.78 23.62
CA ALA A 30 -8.77 -39.80 23.97
C ALA A 30 -7.68 -39.20 24.84
N THR A 31 -7.64 -39.75 25.98
CA THR A 31 -6.78 -39.61 27.14
C THR A 31 -5.39 -40.24 26.98
N SER A 32 -4.50 -39.81 27.88
CA SER A 32 -3.35 -40.51 28.54
C SER A 32 -2.10 -40.68 27.65
N SER A 33 -0.89 -40.66 28.18
CA SER A 33 -0.27 -40.82 29.51
C SER A 33 1.19 -40.35 29.44
N SER A 34 1.68 -39.72 30.47
CA SER A 34 2.66 -40.14 31.50
C SER A 34 3.88 -40.93 31.05
N ALA A 35 5.06 -40.39 31.38
CA ALA A 35 6.23 -40.99 32.05
C ALA A 35 7.29 -39.89 32.14
N ALA A 36 7.68 -39.33 33.23
CA ALA A 36 8.32 -39.78 34.47
C ALA A 36 9.69 -40.38 34.27
N SER A 37 10.60 -39.75 34.83
CA SER A 37 11.83 -40.13 35.61
C SER A 37 12.92 -39.07 35.35
N GLY A 38 13.57 -38.52 36.30
CA GLY A 38 13.80 -38.85 37.67
C GLY A 38 15.21 -38.44 38.07
N SER A 39 15.33 -38.00 39.29
CA SER A 39 16.49 -38.00 40.21
C SER A 39 17.60 -37.01 39.86
N GLY A 40 18.17 -36.32 40.81
CA GLY A 40 18.16 -36.33 42.24
C GLY A 40 19.06 -35.26 42.81
N SER A 41 18.70 -34.85 43.99
CA SER A 41 19.48 -34.72 45.23
C SER A 41 20.78 -33.91 45.18
N SER A 42 21.07 -33.01 46.05
CA SER A 42 21.00 -32.91 47.52
C SER A 42 21.44 -31.50 47.93
N ALA A 43 20.75 -30.81 48.81
CA ALA A 43 20.90 -30.79 50.27
C ALA A 43 22.01 -29.92 50.81
N GLY A 44 21.63 -29.04 51.73
CA GLY A 44 22.47 -28.48 52.80
C GLY A 44 22.16 -26.98 53.02
N SER A 45 21.22 -26.58 53.83
CA SER A 45 21.19 -26.41 55.27
C SER A 45 22.05 -25.28 55.83
N GLY A 46 21.40 -24.41 56.57
CA GLY A 46 21.92 -23.67 57.73
C GLY A 46 21.73 -22.15 57.59
N ALA A 47 20.74 -21.54 58.10
CA ALA A 47 20.22 -21.24 59.41
C ALA A 47 20.97 -20.13 60.16
N SER A 48 20.11 -19.20 60.60
CA SER A 48 20.18 -18.29 61.74
C SER A 48 21.18 -17.14 61.70
N GLY A 49 20.85 -15.93 62.04
CA GLY A 49 19.95 -15.36 62.96
C GLY A 49 20.58 -14.12 63.57
N GLY A 50 19.76 -13.16 63.91
CA GLY A 50 19.91 -12.33 65.09
C GLY A 50 20.42 -10.90 64.89
N SER A 51 19.56 -9.94 64.82
CA SER A 51 19.15 -9.04 65.89
C SER A 51 20.10 -7.95 66.37
N SER A 52 19.57 -6.77 66.32
CA SER A 52 19.48 -5.67 67.32
C SER A 52 20.64 -4.71 67.47
N SER A 53 20.34 -3.52 67.24
CA SER A 53 19.97 -2.39 68.14
C SER A 53 21.07 -1.41 68.51
N SER A 54 20.66 -0.19 68.33
CA SER A 54 20.81 0.99 69.22
C SER A 54 22.16 1.69 69.34
N GLY A 55 22.12 2.95 69.02
CA GLY A 55 22.20 3.96 70.09
C GLY A 55 23.35 4.90 70.04
N GLY A 56 23.10 6.16 69.85
CA GLY A 56 23.49 7.16 70.79
C GLY A 56 24.65 8.10 70.48
N SER A 57 24.26 9.31 70.09
CA SER A 57 24.53 10.51 70.88
C SER A 57 25.92 11.20 70.89
N SER A 58 25.90 12.42 70.44
CA SER A 58 26.47 13.65 71.07
C SER A 58 27.98 13.85 71.13
N GLY A 59 28.40 15.02 70.74
CA GLY A 59 29.60 15.64 71.25
C GLY A 59 30.12 16.84 70.43
N LEU A 60 29.63 18.01 70.77
CA LEU A 60 30.24 19.31 70.54
C LEU A 60 31.72 19.36 71.00
N THR A 61 32.60 20.01 70.29
CA THR A 61 33.37 21.18 70.84
C THR A 61 34.24 21.84 69.83
N SER A 62 34.26 23.14 69.97
CA SER A 62 35.05 24.22 69.36
C SER A 62 36.54 24.08 69.55
N SER A 63 37.37 24.60 68.64
CA SER A 63 38.17 25.81 68.85
C SER A 63 39.29 26.02 67.81
N SER A 64 39.25 27.18 67.19
CA SER A 64 40.27 28.22 67.04
C SER A 64 41.73 27.85 66.74
N GLY A 65 42.27 28.53 65.74
CA GLY A 65 43.65 29.04 65.73
C GLY A 65 44.39 28.96 64.43
N SER A 66 44.35 30.05 63.69
CA SER A 66 45.48 30.90 63.18
C SER A 66 46.59 30.28 62.31
N ASP A 67 46.72 30.95 61.19
CA ASP A 67 47.90 31.47 60.52
C ASP A 67 48.66 30.67 59.48
N ALA A 68 48.62 31.20 58.33
CA ALA A 68 49.65 31.76 57.46
C ALA A 68 50.24 30.92 56.29
N SER A 69 50.09 31.57 55.17
CA SER A 69 51.05 31.65 54.04
C SER A 69 51.10 30.56 52.97
N GLY A 70 50.49 30.87 51.85
CA GLY A 70 51.18 31.01 50.57
C GLY A 70 51.41 29.79 49.73
N SER A 71 50.62 29.58 48.75
CA SER A 71 51.11 29.30 47.37
C SER A 71 49.95 29.23 46.40
N ALA A 72 50.04 29.98 45.36
CA ALA A 72 49.11 30.01 44.24
C ALA A 72 49.10 28.64 43.53
N SER A 73 47.96 28.03 43.47
CA SER A 73 47.63 26.99 42.50
C SER A 73 46.32 27.36 41.84
N SER A 74 46.39 27.55 40.56
CA SER A 74 45.30 27.80 39.64
C SER A 74 44.23 26.74 39.80
N ASP A 75 43.10 27.11 40.35
CA ASP A 75 41.86 26.35 40.34
C ASP A 75 41.32 26.33 38.90
N PRO A 76 40.86 25.14 38.39
CA PRO A 76 40.10 25.10 37.19
C PRO A 76 38.75 25.77 37.48
N MET A 77 38.35 26.66 36.60
CA MET A 77 37.07 27.33 36.51
C MET A 77 35.95 26.32 36.87
N ALA A 78 35.29 26.55 37.96
CA ALA A 78 33.98 25.98 38.24
C ALA A 78 33.07 26.49 37.12
N THR A 79 32.71 25.58 36.21
CA THR A 79 31.61 25.77 35.26
C THR A 79 30.38 25.86 36.11
N THR A 80 29.92 27.07 36.37
CA THR A 80 28.55 27.30 36.87
C THR A 80 27.61 26.79 35.79
N SER A 81 26.95 25.66 36.04
CA SER A 81 25.75 25.27 35.32
C SER A 81 24.83 26.46 35.27
N PRO A 82 24.31 26.87 34.10
CA PRO A 82 23.30 27.90 34.07
C PRO A 82 22.07 27.39 34.80
N THR A 83 21.76 28.02 35.91
CA THR A 83 20.51 27.84 36.61
C THR A 83 19.42 28.30 35.65
N ALA A 84 18.66 27.37 35.11
CA ALA A 84 17.52 27.64 34.26
C ALA A 84 16.33 28.13 35.12
N VAL A 85 16.42 29.36 35.54
CA VAL A 85 15.24 30.12 35.99
C VAL A 85 15.02 31.17 34.91
N GLY A 86 13.87 31.13 34.24
CA GLY A 86 13.48 32.17 33.30
C GLY A 86 13.71 33.51 33.95
N VAL A 87 14.48 34.38 33.28
CA VAL A 87 14.72 35.73 33.69
C VAL A 87 13.33 36.37 33.85
N ASP A 88 12.92 36.69 35.07
CA ASP A 88 11.63 37.32 35.46
C ASP A 88 10.46 36.39 35.85
N GLY A 89 10.64 35.09 36.16
CA GLY A 89 9.54 34.22 36.64
C GLY A 89 8.53 33.85 35.53
N ARG A 90 8.95 33.92 34.26
CA ARG A 90 8.15 33.53 33.09
C ARG A 90 8.69 32.24 32.54
N VAL A 91 7.78 31.35 32.08
CA VAL A 91 8.14 30.11 31.41
C VAL A 91 8.27 30.36 29.91
N GLY A 92 9.33 29.83 29.29
CA GLY A 92 9.46 29.82 27.82
C GLY A 92 8.46 28.84 27.23
N ILE A 93 7.66 29.28 26.27
CA ILE A 93 6.73 28.41 25.55
C ILE A 93 7.05 28.43 24.08
N THR A 94 7.24 27.23 23.48
CA THR A 94 7.24 27.01 22.05
C THR A 94 6.10 26.06 21.68
N ALA A 95 5.35 26.38 20.62
CA ALA A 95 4.29 25.53 20.11
C ALA A 95 4.74 24.80 18.84
N VAL A 96 4.26 23.60 18.62
CA VAL A 96 4.50 22.80 17.41
C VAL A 96 3.16 22.40 16.81
N LEU A 97 2.93 22.75 15.54
CA LEU A 97 1.73 22.38 14.77
C LEU A 97 2.08 21.34 13.72
N PRO A 98 1.44 20.17 13.71
CA PRO A 98 1.57 19.21 12.60
C PRO A 98 0.72 19.70 11.43
N LEU A 99 1.38 20.14 10.36
CA LEU A 99 0.72 20.55 9.11
C LEU A 99 0.40 19.30 8.30
N THR A 100 -0.78 18.75 8.53
CA THR A 100 -1.29 17.49 7.99
C THR A 100 -2.74 17.67 7.53
N VAL A 101 -3.32 16.65 6.95
CA VAL A 101 -4.76 16.61 6.63
C VAL A 101 -5.43 15.50 7.45
N PRO A 102 -6.76 15.52 7.59
CA PRO A 102 -7.48 14.43 8.22
C PRO A 102 -7.09 13.08 7.65
N VAL A 103 -7.05 12.07 8.50
CA VAL A 103 -6.61 10.73 8.13
C VAL A 103 -7.45 10.14 7.00
N GLY A 104 -6.77 9.51 6.05
CA GLY A 104 -7.32 8.79 4.91
C GLY A 104 -6.37 7.67 4.50
N SER A 105 -6.86 6.72 3.71
CA SER A 105 -6.07 5.60 3.21
C SER A 105 -5.30 5.90 1.91
N ASP A 106 -5.58 7.05 1.29
CA ASP A 106 -5.01 7.41 0.00
C ASP A 106 -3.59 7.97 0.15
N GLY A 107 -2.68 7.41 -0.60
CA GLY A 107 -1.27 7.78 -0.53
C GLY A 107 -0.94 9.15 -1.16
N LEU A 108 -1.79 9.65 -2.03
CA LEU A 108 -1.75 10.98 -2.65
C LEU A 108 -3.11 11.65 -2.51
N LEU A 109 -3.11 12.98 -2.38
CA LEU A 109 -4.32 13.80 -2.43
C LEU A 109 -4.68 14.08 -3.88
N THR A 110 -5.97 14.05 -4.19
CA THR A 110 -6.47 14.39 -5.52
C THR A 110 -6.41 15.90 -5.79
N ALA A 111 -6.60 16.31 -7.04
CA ALA A 111 -6.70 17.73 -7.37
C ALA A 111 -7.89 18.41 -6.69
N ASP A 112 -9.01 17.69 -6.56
CA ASP A 112 -10.22 18.20 -5.90
C ASP A 112 -9.99 18.36 -4.39
N ASP A 113 -9.41 17.34 -3.72
CA ASP A 113 -9.03 17.45 -2.30
C ASP A 113 -8.09 18.64 -2.04
N LEU A 114 -7.08 18.80 -2.91
CA LEU A 114 -6.14 19.91 -2.79
C LEU A 114 -6.83 21.27 -3.05
N ALA A 115 -7.78 21.34 -3.98
CA ALA A 115 -8.52 22.56 -4.23
C ALA A 115 -9.34 22.99 -3.01
N ASP A 116 -10.03 22.03 -2.38
CA ASP A 116 -10.86 22.27 -1.19
C ASP A 116 -10.00 22.61 0.03
N LEU A 117 -8.93 21.84 0.29
CA LEU A 117 -8.06 22.04 1.45
C LEU A 117 -7.26 23.35 1.39
N THR A 118 -6.93 23.84 0.19
CA THR A 118 -6.13 25.06 -0.02
C THR A 118 -6.93 26.25 -0.50
N ALA A 119 -8.27 26.17 -0.57
CA ALA A 119 -9.14 27.32 -0.75
C ALA A 119 -8.90 28.36 0.35
N ASP A 120 -9.34 29.60 0.17
CA ASP A 120 -9.14 30.66 1.16
C ASP A 120 -9.76 30.31 2.52
N ASP A 121 -10.87 29.58 2.51
CA ASP A 121 -11.57 29.02 3.68
C ASP A 121 -11.21 27.55 3.97
N GLY A 122 -10.27 26.98 3.20
CA GLY A 122 -9.83 25.60 3.36
C GLY A 122 -8.89 25.40 4.55
N LEU A 123 -8.90 24.21 5.11
CA LEU A 123 -8.16 23.85 6.33
C LEU A 123 -6.69 24.29 6.28
N LEU A 124 -5.96 23.91 5.24
CA LEU A 124 -4.52 24.20 5.12
C LEU A 124 -4.25 25.71 4.99
N SER A 125 -5.13 26.46 4.34
CA SER A 125 -5.00 27.93 4.25
C SER A 125 -5.23 28.59 5.59
N ARG A 126 -6.24 28.13 6.33
CA ARG A 126 -6.56 28.65 7.68
C ARG A 126 -5.46 28.32 8.70
N GLU A 127 -4.84 27.12 8.61
CA GLU A 127 -3.68 26.77 9.44
C GLU A 127 -2.53 27.76 9.25
N LEU A 128 -2.20 28.10 7.98
CA LEU A 128 -1.16 29.10 7.71
C LEU A 128 -1.52 30.50 8.24
N ASP A 129 -2.80 30.89 8.18
CA ASP A 129 -3.27 32.16 8.73
C ASP A 129 -3.05 32.23 10.25
N VAL A 130 -3.37 31.16 10.97
CA VAL A 130 -3.24 31.07 12.43
C VAL A 130 -1.77 31.15 12.86
N VAL A 131 -0.84 30.54 12.16
CA VAL A 131 0.56 30.45 12.59
C VAL A 131 1.45 31.58 12.06
N ALA A 132 1.00 32.33 11.05
CA ALA A 132 1.79 33.38 10.43
C ALA A 132 2.25 34.45 11.44
N GLY A 133 3.57 34.66 11.52
CA GLY A 133 4.18 35.64 12.41
C GLY A 133 4.18 35.28 13.91
N ARG A 134 3.84 34.04 14.26
CA ARG A 134 3.92 33.50 15.61
C ARG A 134 5.10 32.53 15.76
N PRO A 135 5.68 32.37 16.94
CA PRO A 135 6.75 31.41 17.20
C PRO A 135 6.18 29.98 17.35
N VAL A 136 5.57 29.48 16.28
CA VAL A 136 5.03 28.12 16.16
C VAL A 136 5.89 27.38 15.14
N ALA A 137 6.47 26.25 15.51
CA ALA A 137 7.18 25.38 14.60
C ALA A 137 6.18 24.52 13.81
N LEU A 138 6.44 24.30 12.52
CA LEU A 138 5.59 23.51 11.65
C LEU A 138 6.22 22.16 11.34
N ALA A 139 5.55 21.09 11.70
CA ALA A 139 5.90 19.73 11.31
C ALA A 139 5.14 19.39 10.02
N ILE A 140 5.82 19.40 8.88
CA ILE A 140 5.20 19.36 7.56
C ILE A 140 5.12 17.90 7.06
N ASP A 141 3.93 17.44 6.68
CA ASP A 141 3.74 16.17 5.97
C ASP A 141 4.22 16.30 4.51
N PRO A 142 5.26 15.55 4.09
CA PRO A 142 5.76 15.58 2.71
C PRO A 142 4.71 15.18 1.66
N ARG A 143 3.64 14.46 2.06
CA ARG A 143 2.53 14.09 1.16
C ARG A 143 1.85 15.32 0.55
N LEU A 144 1.70 16.41 1.31
CA LEU A 144 1.11 17.65 0.83
C LEU A 144 1.90 18.21 -0.36
N ILE A 145 3.22 18.28 -0.19
CA ILE A 145 4.13 18.80 -1.21
C ILE A 145 4.16 17.87 -2.42
N ALA A 146 4.25 16.56 -2.19
CA ALA A 146 4.28 15.55 -3.22
C ALA A 146 3.00 15.56 -4.07
N SER A 147 1.82 15.61 -3.43
CA SER A 147 0.52 15.62 -4.11
C SER A 147 0.37 16.83 -5.04
N ILE A 148 0.85 18.02 -4.62
CA ILE A 148 0.83 19.20 -5.47
C ILE A 148 1.82 19.05 -6.64
N ARG A 149 3.01 18.52 -6.39
CA ARG A 149 4.08 18.44 -7.40
C ARG A 149 3.82 17.39 -8.47
N VAL A 150 3.27 16.22 -8.14
CA VAL A 150 2.97 15.17 -9.13
C VAL A 150 1.88 15.60 -10.13
N LEU A 151 1.03 16.55 -9.75
CA LEU A 151 0.02 17.13 -10.64
C LEU A 151 0.61 18.12 -11.66
N GLY A 152 1.80 18.67 -11.40
CA GLY A 152 2.46 19.59 -12.31
C GLY A 152 1.60 20.79 -12.71
N GLY A 153 1.42 20.98 -14.02
CA GLY A 153 0.57 22.03 -14.58
C GLY A 153 -0.90 21.93 -14.16
N ALA A 154 -1.40 20.71 -13.86
CA ALA A 154 -2.77 20.45 -13.47
C ALA A 154 -3.07 20.69 -11.98
N ALA A 155 -2.05 20.98 -11.15
CA ALA A 155 -2.30 21.33 -9.75
C ALA A 155 -3.20 22.57 -9.62
N PRO A 156 -4.16 22.58 -8.67
CA PRO A 156 -5.04 23.72 -8.45
C PRO A 156 -4.28 25.02 -8.21
N ALA A 157 -4.83 26.16 -8.66
CA ALA A 157 -4.19 27.46 -8.46
C ALA A 157 -4.08 27.81 -6.96
N SER A 158 -5.09 27.44 -6.16
CA SER A 158 -5.08 27.57 -4.69
C SER A 158 -3.91 26.80 -4.08
N ALA A 159 -3.70 25.53 -4.49
CA ALA A 159 -2.61 24.69 -3.97
C ALA A 159 -1.22 25.25 -4.32
N LYS A 160 -1.04 25.76 -5.53
CA LYS A 160 0.21 26.45 -5.93
C LYS A 160 0.44 27.71 -5.10
N SER A 161 -0.60 28.52 -4.87
CA SER A 161 -0.54 29.73 -4.07
C SER A 161 -0.23 29.39 -2.60
N TRP A 162 -0.88 28.37 -2.08
CA TRP A 162 -0.65 27.85 -0.72
C TRP A 162 0.81 27.43 -0.51
N LEU A 163 1.38 26.68 -1.48
CA LEU A 163 2.77 26.21 -1.41
C LEU A 163 3.76 27.42 -1.41
N LEU A 164 3.46 28.46 -2.16
CA LEU A 164 4.26 29.70 -2.16
C LEU A 164 4.11 30.47 -0.84
N ARG A 165 2.90 30.50 -0.24
CA ARG A 165 2.69 31.08 1.10
C ARG A 165 3.47 30.30 2.15
N LEU A 166 3.41 28.98 2.17
CA LEU A 166 4.19 28.14 3.07
C LEU A 166 5.69 28.44 2.97
N ALA A 167 6.21 28.55 1.74
CA ALA A 167 7.62 28.87 1.50
C ALA A 167 8.02 30.29 1.96
N ALA A 168 7.07 31.21 2.06
CA ALA A 168 7.29 32.58 2.51
C ALA A 168 7.18 32.77 4.03
N LEU A 169 6.69 31.77 4.76
CA LEU A 169 6.60 31.84 6.22
C LEU A 169 7.99 31.85 6.85
N SER A 170 8.13 32.61 7.94
CA SER A 170 9.34 32.65 8.76
C SER A 170 9.34 31.64 9.92
N ASN A 171 8.30 30.79 9.98
CA ASN A 171 8.17 29.76 10.97
C ASN A 171 9.27 28.71 10.85
N GLU A 172 9.73 28.17 11.97
CA GLU A 172 10.61 27.02 11.96
C GLU A 172 9.88 25.79 11.39
N THR A 173 10.57 24.97 10.62
CA THR A 173 9.96 23.83 9.94
C THR A 173 10.83 22.57 10.05
N PHE A 174 10.19 21.41 10.20
CA PHE A 174 10.82 20.10 10.08
C PHE A 174 9.90 19.11 9.37
N ALA A 175 10.47 18.02 8.87
CA ALA A 175 9.72 17.00 8.15
C ALA A 175 9.04 16.01 9.10
N LEU A 176 7.77 15.71 8.88
CA LEU A 176 7.14 14.46 9.32
C LEU A 176 7.54 13.30 8.40
N ARG A 177 7.23 12.07 8.78
CA ARG A 177 7.24 10.95 7.84
C ARG A 177 6.16 11.18 6.77
N TYR A 178 6.38 10.67 5.57
CA TYR A 178 5.40 10.77 4.48
C TYR A 178 4.02 10.28 4.94
N ALA A 179 2.97 11.06 4.66
CA ALA A 179 1.60 10.84 5.13
C ALA A 179 1.47 10.76 6.66
N ASP A 180 2.36 11.45 7.39
CA ASP A 180 2.42 11.40 8.86
C ASP A 180 2.53 9.95 9.40
N ALA A 181 3.17 9.05 8.63
CA ALA A 181 3.31 7.66 9.01
C ALA A 181 4.07 7.51 10.33
N ASP A 182 3.61 6.61 11.18
CA ASP A 182 4.19 6.34 12.50
C ASP A 182 5.67 5.91 12.37
N PRO A 183 6.62 6.65 12.96
CA PRO A 183 8.03 6.32 12.88
C PRO A 183 8.45 5.08 13.69
N VAL A 184 7.66 4.65 14.68
CA VAL A 184 8.01 3.57 15.62
C VAL A 184 7.18 2.30 15.42
N GLY A 185 5.86 2.41 15.18
CA GLY A 185 4.95 1.27 15.08
C GLY A 185 5.38 0.19 14.10
N PRO A 186 5.83 0.50 12.86
CA PRO A 186 6.35 -0.50 11.94
C PRO A 186 7.58 -1.25 12.47
N GLY A 187 8.48 -0.57 13.19
CA GLY A 187 9.64 -1.18 13.84
C GLY A 187 9.24 -2.16 14.93
N GLN A 188 8.27 -1.78 15.78
CA GLN A 188 7.72 -2.64 16.82
C GLN A 188 6.96 -3.84 16.24
N ALA A 189 6.37 -3.68 15.04
CA ALA A 189 5.72 -4.75 14.29
C ALA A 189 6.69 -5.62 13.46
N GLY A 190 8.00 -5.40 13.57
CA GLY A 190 9.04 -6.24 12.97
C GLY A 190 9.63 -5.73 11.65
N SER A 191 9.32 -4.50 11.23
CA SER A 191 10.03 -3.89 10.09
C SER A 191 11.50 -3.68 10.41
N ALA A 192 12.38 -4.06 9.50
CA ALA A 192 13.83 -3.92 9.69
C ALA A 192 14.33 -2.49 9.44
N SER A 193 13.59 -1.69 8.69
CA SER A 193 13.96 -0.32 8.30
C SER A 193 12.76 0.60 8.32
N ALA A 194 13.00 1.90 8.39
CA ALA A 194 11.97 2.90 8.21
C ALA A 194 11.33 2.78 6.82
N LEU A 195 10.03 3.04 6.77
CA LEU A 195 9.26 3.00 5.53
C LEU A 195 9.31 4.39 4.86
N ALA A 196 9.50 4.38 3.54
CA ALA A 196 9.52 5.58 2.72
C ALA A 196 8.81 5.33 1.38
N PRO A 197 8.42 6.37 0.63
CA PRO A 197 7.94 6.23 -0.74
C PRO A 197 8.94 5.49 -1.62
N LEU A 198 8.45 4.66 -2.56
CA LEU A 198 9.28 3.91 -3.50
C LEU A 198 9.42 4.61 -4.85
N GLY A 199 8.46 5.45 -5.23
CA GLY A 199 8.42 6.17 -6.48
C GLY A 199 7.10 6.88 -6.69
N PHE A 200 7.07 7.80 -7.67
CA PHE A 200 5.89 8.58 -8.04
C PHE A 200 5.57 8.52 -9.54
N ASP A 201 6.36 7.78 -10.32
CA ASP A 201 6.25 7.70 -11.78
C ASP A 201 4.83 7.33 -12.24
N PHE A 202 4.13 6.51 -11.47
CA PHE A 202 2.76 6.09 -11.76
C PHE A 202 1.73 7.24 -11.71
N ALA A 203 2.05 8.34 -10.98
CA ALA A 203 1.17 9.50 -10.78
C ALA A 203 1.58 10.71 -11.62
N ILE A 204 2.74 10.65 -12.26
CA ILE A 204 3.27 11.74 -13.09
C ILE A 204 2.80 11.56 -14.52
N ASP A 205 2.19 12.60 -15.06
CA ASP A 205 1.84 12.73 -16.48
C ASP A 205 2.79 13.74 -17.12
N ASP A 206 3.75 13.26 -17.90
CA ASP A 206 4.82 14.05 -18.51
C ASP A 206 4.29 15.26 -19.29
N THR A 207 3.07 15.17 -19.84
CA THR A 207 2.44 16.27 -20.62
C THR A 207 2.12 17.49 -19.75
N ARG A 208 2.20 17.38 -18.43
CA ARG A 208 1.94 18.45 -17.46
C ARG A 208 3.21 19.15 -16.97
N PHE A 209 4.34 18.82 -17.57
CA PHE A 209 5.66 19.30 -17.18
C PHE A 209 6.45 19.82 -18.39
N ASP A 210 7.43 20.67 -18.11
CA ASP A 210 8.48 21.06 -19.06
C ASP A 210 9.67 20.08 -18.96
N ASP A 211 10.83 20.44 -19.51
CA ASP A 211 12.04 19.61 -19.46
C ASP A 211 12.36 19.09 -18.04
N PRO A 212 12.96 17.89 -17.91
CA PRO A 212 13.31 17.31 -16.63
C PRO A 212 14.22 18.22 -15.80
N LEU A 213 14.03 18.21 -14.47
CA LEU A 213 14.99 18.85 -13.55
C LEU A 213 16.39 18.25 -13.75
N PRO A 214 17.45 19.08 -13.81
CA PRO A 214 18.80 18.56 -13.90
C PRO A 214 19.11 17.69 -12.68
N THR A 215 19.43 16.43 -12.91
CA THR A 215 19.95 15.54 -11.87
C THR A 215 21.28 16.12 -11.40
N ALA A 216 21.44 16.35 -10.10
CA ALA A 216 22.72 16.71 -9.52
C ALA A 216 23.70 15.59 -9.85
N SER A 217 24.61 15.85 -10.79
CA SER A 217 25.73 14.95 -11.08
C SER A 217 26.53 14.76 -9.79
N PRO A 218 26.86 13.53 -9.38
CA PRO A 218 27.76 13.34 -8.24
C PRO A 218 29.06 14.05 -8.55
N SER A 219 29.45 15.02 -7.74
CA SER A 219 30.72 15.69 -7.83
C SER A 219 31.81 14.64 -7.81
N PRO A 220 32.71 14.58 -8.82
CA PRO A 220 33.82 13.65 -8.76
C PRO A 220 34.71 14.05 -7.59
N SER A 221 34.81 13.19 -6.60
CA SER A 221 35.76 13.27 -5.50
C SER A 221 37.15 13.50 -6.08
N GLY A 222 37.76 14.61 -5.71
CA GLY A 222 39.06 15.03 -6.17
C GLY A 222 40.14 13.97 -5.99
N SER A 223 40.73 13.56 -7.10
CA SER A 223 42.00 12.88 -7.13
C SER A 223 43.06 13.93 -7.50
N THR A 224 43.86 14.29 -6.53
CA THR A 224 45.12 15.03 -6.70
C THR A 224 46.14 14.21 -7.47
N GLY A 225 46.71 14.77 -8.52
CA GLY A 225 47.88 14.15 -9.13
C GLY A 225 48.33 14.75 -10.46
N GLY A 226 49.27 15.70 -10.43
CA GLY A 226 50.47 15.73 -11.25
C GLY A 226 50.41 16.23 -12.70
N SER A 227 50.79 17.48 -12.87
CA SER A 227 51.85 18.05 -13.75
C SER A 227 52.11 17.41 -15.13
N SER A 228 52.00 18.16 -16.15
CA SER A 228 53.03 18.70 -17.08
C SER A 228 52.59 18.74 -18.53
N GLY A 229 52.70 19.91 -19.12
CA GLY A 229 53.48 20.14 -20.34
C GLY A 229 52.81 20.12 -21.68
N GLY A 230 52.82 21.26 -22.38
CA GLY A 230 53.07 21.26 -23.81
C GLY A 230 52.01 21.95 -24.72
N SER A 231 52.19 23.21 -24.93
CA SER A 231 52.41 23.96 -26.20
C SER A 231 51.49 23.81 -27.40
N ASN A 232 51.09 24.95 -27.88
CA ASN A 232 50.97 25.46 -29.24
C ASN A 232 49.72 25.24 -30.08
N GLY A 233 49.23 26.36 -30.55
CA GLY A 233 48.61 26.43 -31.86
C GLY A 233 47.65 27.60 -32.03
N SER A 234 48.18 28.71 -32.46
CA SER A 234 47.64 29.95 -33.03
C SER A 234 46.40 29.84 -33.92
N GLY A 235 45.62 30.91 -33.94
CA GLY A 235 44.69 31.23 -35.03
C GLY A 235 43.69 32.32 -34.68
N ASP A 236 44.12 33.55 -34.79
CA ASP A 236 43.55 34.81 -35.24
C ASP A 236 42.09 34.77 -35.75
N THR A 237 41.25 35.71 -35.37
CA THR A 237 41.02 37.05 -35.96
C THR A 237 39.88 37.80 -35.28
N SER A 238 40.22 38.99 -34.80
CA SER A 238 39.59 40.34 -34.88
C SER A 238 38.07 40.48 -35.01
N SER A 239 37.42 41.26 -34.16
CA SER A 239 37.33 42.71 -34.24
C SER A 239 36.41 43.34 -33.21
N ASN A 240 36.93 44.36 -32.60
CA ASN A 240 36.39 45.67 -32.17
C ASN A 240 34.91 45.85 -31.76
N GLY A 241 34.78 46.47 -30.59
CA GLY A 241 33.64 47.25 -30.16
C GLY A 241 33.84 47.84 -28.77
N ASP A 242 34.32 49.02 -28.75
CA ASP A 242 34.62 49.96 -27.66
C ASP A 242 33.40 50.22 -26.75
N GLY A 243 33.62 50.45 -25.45
CA GLY A 243 32.58 50.93 -24.52
C GLY A 243 32.95 50.87 -23.04
N THR A 244 33.67 51.89 -22.62
CA THR A 244 34.03 52.29 -21.24
C THR A 244 32.89 52.26 -20.23
N GLY A 245 33.20 51.83 -18.99
CA GLY A 245 32.41 52.16 -17.81
C GLY A 245 32.85 51.39 -16.56
N ALA A 246 33.55 52.11 -15.71
CA ALA A 246 34.09 51.68 -14.43
C ALA A 246 33.04 51.39 -13.37
N ASP A 247 33.39 50.46 -12.49
CA ASP A 247 33.50 50.66 -11.03
C ASP A 247 32.58 49.87 -10.12
N SER A 248 33.20 49.39 -9.06
CA SER A 248 32.70 49.06 -7.75
C SER A 248 32.18 47.64 -7.50
N GLY A 249 33.09 46.88 -6.90
CA GLY A 249 32.77 45.64 -6.18
C GLY A 249 31.84 45.83 -5.03
N SER A 250 30.98 44.86 -4.84
CA SER A 250 30.38 44.57 -3.57
C SER A 250 30.10 43.08 -3.51
N GLY A 251 30.72 42.42 -2.55
CA GLY A 251 30.52 40.99 -2.31
C GLY A 251 29.05 40.71 -1.98
N SER A 252 28.45 39.84 -2.76
CA SER A 252 27.17 39.24 -2.39
C SER A 252 27.45 37.91 -1.74
N ALA A 253 27.08 37.84 -0.48
CA ALA A 253 26.95 36.59 0.24
C ALA A 253 25.93 35.70 -0.47
N ASP A 254 26.32 34.46 -0.70
CA ASP A 254 25.42 33.42 -1.20
C ASP A 254 24.22 33.27 -0.27
N LYS A 255 23.05 33.68 -0.78
CA LYS A 255 21.76 33.44 -0.20
C LYS A 255 21.32 32.06 -0.68
N PRO A 256 20.92 31.11 0.21
CA PRO A 256 20.40 29.82 -0.23
C PRO A 256 19.21 30.03 -1.16
N GLY A 257 19.22 29.32 -2.28
CA GLY A 257 18.22 29.46 -3.36
C GLY A 257 16.79 29.24 -2.88
N GLY A 258 16.04 30.34 -2.89
CA GLY A 258 14.59 30.27 -2.80
C GLY A 258 14.03 29.54 -4.01
N ALA A 259 12.98 28.76 -3.80
CA ALA A 259 12.23 28.11 -4.87
C ALA A 259 11.93 29.13 -5.97
N ALA A 260 12.42 28.89 -7.18
CA ALA A 260 12.20 29.76 -8.31
C ALA A 260 10.71 29.79 -8.62
N SER A 261 10.10 30.97 -8.51
CA SER A 261 8.72 31.22 -8.93
C SER A 261 8.63 30.99 -10.42
N THR A 262 7.96 29.95 -10.88
CA THR A 262 7.69 29.71 -12.28
C THR A 262 6.80 30.83 -12.82
N PRO A 263 7.14 31.53 -13.92
CA PRO A 263 6.28 32.56 -14.50
C PRO A 263 4.91 32.00 -14.83
N ALA A 264 3.86 32.82 -14.66
CA ALA A 264 2.50 32.39 -14.96
C ALA A 264 2.39 31.93 -16.43
N GLY A 265 2.08 30.65 -16.63
CA GLY A 265 1.94 30.03 -17.96
C GLY A 265 3.08 29.07 -18.36
N GLN A 266 4.14 28.96 -17.57
CA GLN A 266 5.20 27.95 -17.78
C GLN A 266 4.92 26.73 -16.91
N LEU A 267 5.06 25.53 -17.49
CA LEU A 267 4.93 24.27 -16.73
C LEU A 267 6.14 24.10 -15.78
N PRO A 268 5.96 23.44 -14.65
CA PRO A 268 7.11 23.09 -13.78
C PRO A 268 7.99 22.04 -14.47
N PRO A 269 9.29 21.97 -14.13
CA PRO A 269 10.17 20.94 -14.65
C PRO A 269 9.75 19.54 -14.16
N LEU A 270 9.92 18.53 -15.02
CA LEU A 270 9.56 17.13 -14.73
C LEU A 270 10.46 16.58 -13.60
N PRO A 271 9.90 16.13 -12.47
CA PRO A 271 10.67 15.46 -11.44
C PRO A 271 11.01 14.03 -11.88
N THR A 272 12.24 13.59 -11.70
CA THR A 272 12.75 12.27 -12.08
C THR A 272 13.20 11.41 -10.90
N THR A 273 13.12 11.93 -9.68
CA THR A 273 13.49 11.21 -8.45
C THR A 273 12.46 11.45 -7.35
N VAL A 274 12.40 10.51 -6.40
CA VAL A 274 11.54 10.64 -5.20
C VAL A 274 11.87 11.95 -4.46
N ASP A 275 13.16 12.23 -4.28
CA ASP A 275 13.61 13.43 -3.56
C ASP A 275 13.12 14.73 -4.21
N GLN A 276 13.12 14.82 -5.53
CA GLN A 276 12.59 16.00 -6.24
C GLN A 276 11.09 16.22 -6.01
N VAL A 277 10.35 15.15 -5.73
CA VAL A 277 8.92 15.23 -5.42
C VAL A 277 8.67 15.65 -3.98
N VAL A 278 9.38 15.06 -3.01
CA VAL A 278 9.12 15.27 -1.57
C VAL A 278 9.98 16.37 -0.93
N GLN A 279 11.08 16.77 -1.57
CA GLN A 279 12.06 17.71 -1.04
C GLN A 279 11.43 19.04 -0.61
N TRP A 280 11.82 19.53 0.57
CA TRP A 280 11.51 20.85 1.10
C TRP A 280 12.72 21.40 1.84
N THR A 281 12.83 22.73 1.94
CA THR A 281 13.88 23.37 2.72
C THR A 281 13.42 23.53 4.16
N TYR A 282 13.76 22.57 5.01
CA TYR A 282 13.46 22.64 6.44
C TYR A 282 14.51 23.47 7.17
N SER A 283 14.08 24.23 8.20
CA SER A 283 14.97 25.06 9.01
C SER A 283 15.51 24.34 10.25
N LEU A 284 14.85 23.25 10.66
CA LEU A 284 15.26 22.41 11.79
C LEU A 284 15.78 21.06 11.31
N PRO A 285 16.55 20.34 12.16
CA PRO A 285 16.99 19.00 11.86
C PRO A 285 15.80 18.01 11.76
N THR A 286 16.08 16.77 11.38
CA THR A 286 15.09 15.72 11.31
C THR A 286 14.63 15.34 12.71
N ILE A 287 13.35 15.49 12.99
CA ILE A 287 12.70 15.19 14.26
C ILE A 287 11.58 14.19 14.04
N ALA A 288 11.65 13.02 14.68
CA ALA A 288 10.57 12.07 14.66
C ALA A 288 9.44 12.52 15.59
N TRP A 289 8.19 12.38 15.16
CA TRP A 289 7.00 12.66 15.99
C TRP A 289 6.05 11.46 16.01
N PRO A 290 6.32 10.46 16.85
CA PRO A 290 5.45 9.30 17.04
C PRO A 290 4.15 9.66 17.77
N GLY A 291 3.32 8.67 17.99
CA GLY A 291 2.17 8.80 18.88
C GLY A 291 2.55 9.05 20.32
N GLU A 292 1.64 9.67 21.09
CA GLU A 292 1.86 9.94 22.50
C GLU A 292 2.01 8.62 23.29
N ASN A 293 3.06 8.50 24.08
CA ASN A 293 3.35 7.32 24.91
C ASN A 293 3.39 6.01 24.09
N THR A 294 4.14 5.98 22.98
CA THR A 294 4.27 4.77 22.16
C THR A 294 5.71 4.36 21.88
N VAL A 295 6.68 5.03 22.51
CA VAL A 295 8.11 4.82 22.24
C VAL A 295 8.73 3.90 23.29
N THR A 296 9.61 3.00 22.82
CA THR A 296 10.45 2.18 23.67
C THR A 296 11.93 2.50 23.45
N ALA A 297 12.79 2.17 24.40
CA ALA A 297 14.23 2.33 24.26
C ALA A 297 14.79 1.58 23.03
N ALA A 298 14.16 0.47 22.64
CA ALA A 298 14.52 -0.29 21.44
C ALA A 298 14.24 0.44 20.12
N ASP A 299 13.47 1.51 20.13
CA ASP A 299 13.17 2.29 18.93
C ASP A 299 14.26 3.32 18.62
N LEU A 300 15.02 3.80 19.60
CA LEU A 300 16.06 4.80 19.42
C LEU A 300 17.09 4.43 18.33
N PRO A 301 17.67 3.22 18.29
CA PRO A 301 18.58 2.84 17.20
C PRO A 301 17.93 2.82 15.82
N ARG A 302 16.62 2.55 15.74
CA ARG A 302 15.88 2.56 14.46
C ARG A 302 15.64 3.98 13.99
N LEU A 303 15.29 4.90 14.90
CA LEU A 303 15.16 6.33 14.60
C LEU A 303 16.50 6.90 14.13
N GLN A 304 17.60 6.58 14.81
CA GLN A 304 18.94 6.98 14.39
C GLN A 304 19.29 6.44 12.98
N ALA A 305 19.01 5.16 12.73
CA ALA A 305 19.23 4.55 11.41
C ALA A 305 18.35 5.17 10.31
N ALA A 306 17.21 5.75 10.66
CA ALA A 306 16.34 6.49 9.76
C ALA A 306 16.79 7.95 9.54
N GLY A 307 17.84 8.40 10.25
CA GLY A 307 18.43 9.73 10.13
C GLY A 307 17.82 10.78 11.07
N ASP A 308 17.02 10.35 12.06
CA ASP A 308 16.48 11.27 13.04
C ASP A 308 17.56 11.69 14.04
N SER A 309 17.58 12.98 14.38
CA SER A 309 18.51 13.55 15.37
C SER A 309 17.82 13.80 16.72
N ALA A 310 16.49 13.89 16.68
CA ALA A 310 15.67 14.05 17.88
C ALA A 310 14.33 13.34 17.71
N VAL A 311 13.64 13.10 18.82
CA VAL A 311 12.28 12.57 18.87
C VAL A 311 11.43 13.39 19.84
N LEU A 312 10.23 13.80 19.40
CA LEU A 312 9.21 14.42 20.27
C LEU A 312 8.54 13.32 21.09
N LEU A 313 8.61 13.45 22.41
CA LEU A 313 8.11 12.46 23.37
C LEU A 313 7.13 13.11 24.33
N ALA A 314 6.06 12.42 24.66
CA ALA A 314 5.22 12.80 25.79
C ALA A 314 6.03 12.68 27.09
N ASP A 315 5.73 13.53 28.08
CA ASP A 315 6.39 13.51 29.39
C ASP A 315 6.28 12.15 30.11
N GLY A 316 5.15 11.44 29.92
CA GLY A 316 4.98 10.07 30.46
C GLY A 316 5.91 9.02 29.84
N ASN A 317 6.58 9.31 28.72
CA ASN A 317 7.50 8.41 28.03
C ASN A 317 8.97 8.58 28.47
N VAL A 318 9.24 9.56 29.33
CA VAL A 318 10.61 9.94 29.73
C VAL A 318 10.71 10.15 31.23
N ASP A 319 11.77 9.65 31.85
CA ASP A 319 12.17 9.97 33.19
C ASP A 319 13.42 10.88 33.12
N ALA A 320 13.25 12.19 33.37
CA ALA A 320 14.29 13.20 33.20
C ALA A 320 14.06 14.47 34.06
N ASP A 321 13.47 14.36 35.26
CA ASP A 321 13.31 15.43 36.22
C ASP A 321 12.71 16.73 35.63
N GLY A 322 11.75 16.64 34.70
CA GLY A 322 11.09 17.80 34.08
C GLY A 322 11.93 18.53 33.02
N ALA A 323 12.99 17.92 32.51
CA ALA A 323 13.80 18.48 31.43
C ALA A 323 13.06 18.40 30.09
N THR A 324 13.19 19.44 29.26
CA THR A 324 12.59 19.50 27.92
C THR A 324 13.52 18.90 26.85
N HIS A 325 14.84 19.06 27.00
CA HIS A 325 15.83 18.43 26.13
C HIS A 325 16.57 17.32 26.90
N VAL A 326 16.51 16.08 26.39
CA VAL A 326 17.01 14.89 27.09
C VAL A 326 17.98 14.12 26.20
N SER A 327 19.09 13.68 26.80
CA SER A 327 20.02 12.75 26.17
C SER A 327 19.84 11.34 26.72
N PHE A 328 19.91 10.34 25.85
CA PHE A 328 19.80 8.92 26.22
C PHE A 328 21.16 8.23 26.09
N ASP A 329 21.51 7.43 27.08
CA ASP A 329 22.81 6.72 27.08
C ASP A 329 22.93 5.80 25.85
N GLY A 330 24.04 5.95 25.13
CA GLY A 330 24.34 5.16 23.95
C GLY A 330 23.53 5.52 22.69
N SER A 331 22.80 6.63 22.66
CA SER A 331 22.05 7.12 21.51
C SER A 331 22.50 8.52 21.08
N ASP A 332 22.61 8.74 19.77
CA ASP A 332 22.77 10.08 19.19
C ASP A 332 21.43 10.80 18.98
N VAL A 333 20.29 10.10 19.13
CA VAL A 333 18.96 10.69 19.08
C VAL A 333 18.61 11.25 20.46
N SER A 334 18.31 12.55 20.53
CA SER A 334 17.88 13.20 21.76
C SER A 334 16.34 13.21 21.88
N GLY A 335 15.83 13.31 23.12
CA GLY A 335 14.42 13.50 23.38
C GLY A 335 14.07 14.99 23.50
N LEU A 336 12.98 15.40 22.86
CA LEU A 336 12.33 16.69 23.05
C LEU A 336 10.99 16.41 23.73
N VAL A 337 10.92 16.75 25.03
CA VAL A 337 9.79 16.35 25.87
C VAL A 337 8.68 17.38 25.76
N ILE A 338 7.49 16.90 25.38
CA ILE A 338 6.26 17.66 25.27
C ILE A 338 5.63 17.77 26.66
N ASP A 339 5.23 18.96 27.04
CA ASP A 339 4.35 19.16 28.19
C ASP A 339 2.95 18.66 27.85
N SER A 340 2.62 17.44 28.25
CA SER A 340 1.38 16.75 27.88
C SER A 340 0.15 17.41 28.50
N GLY A 341 0.25 17.93 29.74
CA GLY A 341 -0.83 18.61 30.44
C GLY A 341 -1.24 19.88 29.72
N LEU A 342 -0.26 20.76 29.48
CA LEU A 342 -0.49 22.04 28.79
C LEU A 342 -0.93 21.82 27.35
N SER A 343 -0.33 20.83 26.65
CA SER A 343 -0.73 20.48 25.27
C SER A 343 -2.17 20.00 25.18
N ALA A 344 -2.60 19.14 26.12
CA ALA A 344 -3.98 18.67 26.19
C ALA A 344 -4.96 19.79 26.47
N ALA A 345 -4.61 20.69 27.39
CA ALA A 345 -5.43 21.88 27.75
C ALA A 345 -5.63 22.82 26.54
N VAL A 346 -4.53 23.09 25.78
CA VAL A 346 -4.59 23.95 24.59
C VAL A 346 -5.38 23.28 23.48
N ARG A 347 -5.18 21.97 23.22
CA ARG A 347 -5.97 21.21 22.23
C ARG A 347 -7.45 21.19 22.57
N ALA A 348 -7.80 21.02 23.86
CA ALA A 348 -9.19 21.05 24.29
C ALA A 348 -9.81 22.43 24.07
N ALA A 349 -9.09 23.52 24.41
CA ALA A 349 -9.53 24.89 24.16
C ALA A 349 -9.72 25.19 22.67
N ALA A 350 -8.88 24.64 21.80
CA ALA A 350 -8.99 24.79 20.34
C ALA A 350 -10.14 23.99 19.69
N THR A 351 -10.81 23.11 20.44
CA THR A 351 -11.96 22.33 19.91
C THR A 351 -13.31 22.90 20.35
N THR A 352 -13.32 23.83 21.27
CA THR A 352 -14.55 24.40 21.83
C THR A 352 -14.66 25.88 21.46
N SER A 353 -15.78 26.27 20.86
CA SER A 353 -16.09 27.68 20.60
C SER A 353 -16.35 28.48 21.88
N GLN A 354 -16.20 27.89 23.06
CA GLN A 354 -16.32 28.53 24.37
C GLN A 354 -14.93 28.80 24.94
N SER A 355 -14.65 30.05 25.21
CA SER A 355 -13.37 30.59 25.70
C SER A 355 -13.15 30.30 27.20
N ASP A 356 -13.28 29.05 27.65
CA ASP A 356 -12.87 28.71 29.02
C ASP A 356 -11.41 28.22 28.98
N TYR A 357 -10.50 29.13 29.25
CA TYR A 357 -9.06 28.89 29.33
C TYR A 357 -8.56 28.57 30.74
N SER A 358 -9.48 28.31 31.69
CA SER A 358 -9.12 28.09 33.10
C SER A 358 -8.15 26.92 33.30
N VAL A 359 -8.29 25.86 32.48
CA VAL A 359 -7.36 24.70 32.50
C VAL A 359 -6.00 25.09 31.93
N VAL A 360 -5.96 25.87 30.84
CA VAL A 360 -4.71 26.39 30.28
C VAL A 360 -3.98 27.26 31.30
N ASP A 361 -4.71 28.16 31.99
CA ASP A 361 -4.12 29.01 33.02
C ASP A 361 -3.60 28.21 34.22
N GLN A 362 -4.29 27.12 34.60
CA GLN A 362 -3.85 26.24 35.68
C GLN A 362 -2.55 25.51 35.30
N GLU A 363 -2.48 24.93 34.09
CA GLU A 363 -1.29 24.25 33.62
C GLU A 363 -0.11 25.20 33.43
N LEU A 364 -0.35 26.43 32.96
CA LEU A 364 0.67 27.50 32.92
C LEU A 364 1.20 27.87 34.30
N GLN A 365 0.34 27.96 35.32
CA GLN A 365 0.77 28.21 36.69
C GLN A 365 1.61 27.07 37.24
N THR A 366 1.24 25.83 36.92
CA THR A 366 1.99 24.62 37.27
C THR A 366 3.38 24.65 36.60
N ALA A 367 3.43 24.85 35.28
CA ALA A 367 4.67 24.94 34.53
C ALA A 367 5.61 26.07 35.01
N ALA A 368 5.03 27.21 35.37
CA ALA A 368 5.79 28.36 35.93
C ALA A 368 6.32 28.12 37.34
N GLY A 369 5.67 27.22 38.11
CA GLY A 369 6.08 26.83 39.47
C GLY A 369 7.08 25.69 39.55
N GLU A 370 7.28 24.94 38.46
CA GLU A 370 8.17 23.79 38.43
C GLU A 370 9.64 24.17 38.26
N SER A 371 10.50 23.41 38.91
CA SER A 371 11.97 23.50 38.73
C SER A 371 12.38 22.55 37.61
N GLY A 372 12.65 23.05 36.44
CA GLY A 372 13.03 22.25 35.28
C GLY A 372 13.62 23.08 34.16
N SER A 373 13.39 22.69 32.91
CA SER A 373 13.80 23.48 31.75
C SER A 373 13.10 24.84 31.74
N ALA A 374 13.83 25.85 31.22
CA ALA A 374 13.28 27.19 31.01
C ALA A 374 12.24 27.25 29.90
N VAL A 375 12.18 26.25 29.02
CA VAL A 375 11.26 26.14 27.88
C VAL A 375 10.36 24.93 28.03
N ARG A 376 9.08 25.06 27.67
CA ARG A 376 8.10 23.98 27.53
C ARG A 376 7.66 23.87 26.08
N ILE A 377 7.52 22.65 25.56
CA ILE A 377 7.03 22.37 24.21
C ILE A 377 5.54 22.02 24.29
N VAL A 378 4.72 22.78 23.59
CA VAL A 378 3.27 22.56 23.46
C VAL A 378 2.98 21.96 22.11
N ALA A 379 2.53 20.71 22.09
CA ALA A 379 2.16 20.00 20.88
C ALA A 379 0.67 20.23 20.55
N LEU A 380 0.41 20.87 19.42
CA LEU A 380 -0.92 21.07 18.89
C LEU A 380 -1.44 19.78 18.23
N GLY A 381 -2.74 19.62 18.17
CA GLY A 381 -3.36 18.39 17.66
C GLY A 381 -3.32 18.30 16.13
N ARG A 382 -3.28 17.09 15.63
CA ARG A 382 -3.54 16.78 14.23
C ARG A 382 -4.99 17.09 13.89
N PRO A 383 -5.29 17.69 12.72
CA PRO A 383 -6.65 18.06 12.36
C PRO A 383 -7.54 16.82 12.20
N SER A 384 -8.75 16.90 12.71
CA SER A 384 -9.78 15.88 12.53
C SER A 384 -10.62 16.14 11.28
N ALA A 385 -11.41 15.12 10.87
CA ALA A 385 -12.38 15.31 9.80
C ALA A 385 -13.42 16.41 10.13
N ALA A 386 -13.71 16.64 11.41
CA ALA A 386 -14.59 17.74 11.84
C ALA A 386 -13.92 19.11 11.65
N ALA A 387 -12.60 19.20 11.90
CA ALA A 387 -11.84 20.42 11.64
C ALA A 387 -11.82 20.79 10.14
N ALA A 388 -11.71 19.79 9.25
CA ALA A 388 -11.79 20.03 7.81
C ALA A 388 -13.20 20.37 7.34
N GLY A 389 -14.25 19.87 8.02
CA GLY A 389 -15.64 20.16 7.70
C GLY A 389 -16.09 21.57 8.07
N ASP A 390 -15.42 22.22 9.02
CA ASP A 390 -15.66 23.61 9.45
C ASP A 390 -14.33 24.27 9.83
N ALA A 391 -13.49 24.50 8.81
CA ALA A 391 -12.13 24.97 8.98
C ALA A 391 -12.05 26.35 9.62
N ASP A 392 -13.01 27.24 9.34
CA ASP A 392 -13.07 28.58 9.93
C ASP A 392 -13.28 28.52 11.45
N VAL A 393 -14.28 27.72 11.90
CA VAL A 393 -14.58 27.59 13.34
C VAL A 393 -13.39 26.97 14.09
N TRP A 394 -12.77 25.94 13.48
CA TRP A 394 -11.61 25.30 14.09
C TRP A 394 -10.41 26.23 14.14
N ALA A 395 -10.13 26.95 13.06
CA ALA A 395 -9.01 27.89 12.99
C ALA A 395 -9.20 29.07 13.95
N ASP A 396 -10.42 29.62 14.04
CA ASP A 396 -10.73 30.70 14.97
C ASP A 396 -10.55 30.27 16.46
N ALA A 397 -10.94 29.01 16.77
CA ALA A 397 -10.74 28.45 18.10
C ALA A 397 -9.25 28.22 18.40
N LEU A 398 -8.49 27.70 17.43
CA LEU A 398 -7.05 27.53 17.58
C LEU A 398 -6.31 28.87 17.69
N ASP A 399 -6.69 29.88 16.88
CA ASP A 399 -6.15 31.23 16.95
C ASP A 399 -6.36 31.85 18.33
N ALA A 400 -7.57 31.72 18.86
CA ALA A 400 -7.92 32.24 20.19
C ALA A 400 -7.15 31.52 21.30
N ALA A 401 -7.02 30.19 21.24
CA ALA A 401 -6.25 29.38 22.20
C ALA A 401 -4.76 29.75 22.19
N LEU A 402 -4.16 29.85 20.99
CA LEU A 402 -2.75 30.24 20.81
C LEU A 402 -2.52 31.70 21.27
N THR A 403 -3.45 32.60 20.95
CA THR A 403 -3.37 33.98 21.41
C THR A 403 -3.39 34.05 22.94
N HIS A 404 -4.32 33.33 23.59
CA HIS A 404 -4.38 33.26 25.04
C HIS A 404 -3.09 32.71 25.64
N LEU A 405 -2.59 31.62 25.12
CA LEU A 405 -1.35 30.97 25.56
C LEU A 405 -0.16 31.95 25.45
N LEU A 406 0.08 32.47 24.23
CA LEU A 406 1.30 33.26 23.95
C LEU A 406 1.29 34.69 24.52
N THR A 407 0.14 35.23 24.86
CA THR A 407 0.00 36.58 25.49
C THR A 407 -0.11 36.55 27.00
N SER A 408 -0.14 35.35 27.60
CA SER A 408 -0.19 35.21 29.07
C SER A 408 1.01 35.92 29.73
N PRO A 409 0.80 36.63 30.85
CA PRO A 409 1.92 37.27 31.57
C PRO A 409 2.93 36.28 32.15
N LEU A 410 2.57 35.00 32.28
CA LEU A 410 3.45 33.93 32.72
C LEU A 410 4.32 33.38 31.62
N VAL A 411 4.08 33.77 30.35
CA VAL A 411 4.72 33.18 29.18
C VAL A 411 5.76 34.11 28.56
N SER A 412 6.89 33.54 28.17
CA SER A 412 7.85 34.10 27.24
C SER A 412 7.83 33.26 25.96
N ALA A 413 7.18 33.76 24.92
CA ALA A 413 7.12 33.04 23.65
C ALA A 413 8.51 32.85 23.08
N THR A 414 8.87 31.63 22.72
CA THR A 414 10.20 31.22 22.18
C THR A 414 10.06 30.26 21.02
N THR A 415 11.16 29.82 20.43
CA THR A 415 11.19 28.95 19.25
C THR A 415 11.62 27.52 19.61
N LEU A 416 11.30 26.53 18.76
CA LEU A 416 11.69 25.15 18.99
C LEU A 416 13.21 24.97 18.96
N SER A 417 13.92 25.74 18.10
CA SER A 417 15.38 25.76 18.11
C SER A 417 15.97 26.20 19.45
N THR A 418 15.28 27.02 20.24
CA THR A 418 15.69 27.38 21.59
C THR A 418 15.64 26.17 22.53
N ALA A 419 14.57 25.37 22.47
CA ALA A 419 14.45 24.13 23.23
C ALA A 419 15.51 23.11 22.83
N ILE A 420 15.79 22.97 21.51
CA ILE A 420 16.86 22.10 20.98
C ILE A 420 18.23 22.55 21.45
N ALA A 421 18.47 23.85 21.58
CA ALA A 421 19.74 24.42 22.01
C ALA A 421 19.96 24.34 23.54
N GLU A 422 18.95 23.98 24.32
CA GLU A 422 19.14 23.73 25.76
C GLU A 422 20.15 22.62 25.97
N GLN A 423 20.94 22.70 27.06
CA GLN A 423 21.86 21.62 27.41
C GLN A 423 21.05 20.36 27.73
N PRO A 424 21.24 19.25 26.98
CA PRO A 424 20.46 18.04 27.24
C PRO A 424 20.76 17.47 28.61
N THR A 425 19.71 17.12 29.34
CA THR A 425 19.77 16.45 30.65
C THR A 425 19.78 14.94 30.40
N PRO A 426 20.67 14.16 31.08
CA PRO A 426 20.56 12.71 30.99
C PRO A 426 19.22 12.21 31.51
N GLY A 427 18.59 11.32 30.74
CA GLY A 427 17.30 10.72 31.10
C GLY A 427 17.19 9.31 30.56
N THR A 428 16.07 8.68 30.83
CA THR A 428 15.78 7.33 30.36
C THR A 428 14.39 7.27 29.71
N ILE A 429 14.24 6.43 28.70
CA ILE A 429 12.92 6.12 28.13
C ILE A 429 12.16 5.27 29.15
N VAL A 430 10.93 5.68 29.45
CA VAL A 430 9.94 4.83 30.11
C VAL A 430 9.22 4.08 28.99
N ASP A 431 9.52 2.77 28.89
CA ASP A 431 9.04 1.95 27.77
C ASP A 431 7.52 1.89 27.71
N HIS A 432 6.97 2.43 26.66
CA HIS A 432 5.58 2.32 26.26
C HIS A 432 5.52 1.82 24.81
N ALA A 433 5.21 0.54 24.64
CA ALA A 433 4.99 0.01 23.30
C ALA A 433 3.55 0.35 22.82
N GLU A 434 3.36 0.37 21.51
CA GLU A 434 2.03 0.37 20.90
C GLU A 434 1.18 -0.80 21.40
N ASP A 435 -0.13 -0.63 21.39
CA ASP A 435 -1.06 -1.69 21.76
C ASP A 435 -0.84 -2.96 20.92
N ALA A 436 -0.87 -4.14 21.55
CA ALA A 436 -0.65 -5.42 20.89
C ALA A 436 -1.59 -5.67 19.71
N SER A 437 -2.84 -5.19 19.78
CA SER A 437 -3.80 -5.24 18.68
C SER A 437 -3.37 -4.37 17.50
N ARG A 438 -2.82 -3.18 17.77
CA ARG A 438 -2.30 -2.27 16.76
C ARG A 438 -1.04 -2.86 16.11
N ILE A 439 -0.10 -3.36 16.90
CA ILE A 439 1.11 -4.05 16.41
C ILE A 439 0.73 -5.23 15.50
N SER A 440 -0.27 -6.04 15.90
CA SER A 440 -0.75 -7.17 15.09
C SER A 440 -1.32 -6.70 13.75
N SER A 441 -2.09 -5.62 13.74
CA SER A 441 -2.66 -5.04 12.52
C SER A 441 -1.57 -4.45 11.62
N ILE A 442 -0.58 -3.74 12.18
CA ILE A 442 0.57 -3.23 11.43
C ILE A 442 1.36 -4.39 10.82
N SER A 443 1.60 -5.46 11.59
CA SER A 443 2.26 -6.67 11.07
C SER A 443 1.50 -7.28 9.89
N ALA A 444 0.17 -7.30 9.95
CA ALA A 444 -0.65 -7.81 8.86
C ALA A 444 -0.56 -6.92 7.60
N LEU A 445 -0.52 -5.59 7.75
CA LEU A 445 -0.29 -4.64 6.66
C LEU A 445 1.09 -4.84 6.00
N LEU A 446 2.15 -4.98 6.80
CA LEU A 446 3.51 -5.24 6.32
C LEU A 446 3.63 -6.57 5.57
N ASN A 447 2.96 -7.61 6.07
CA ASN A 447 2.88 -8.91 5.41
C ASN A 447 2.15 -8.83 4.07
N ALA A 448 1.04 -8.10 3.99
CA ALA A 448 0.31 -7.86 2.75
C ALA A 448 1.19 -7.13 1.73
N ALA A 449 1.87 -6.06 2.12
CA ALA A 449 2.81 -5.34 1.26
C ALA A 449 3.98 -6.22 0.78
N THR A 450 4.47 -7.14 1.63
CA THR A 450 5.51 -8.10 1.26
C THR A 450 5.01 -9.09 0.20
N GLN A 451 3.77 -9.57 0.32
CA GLN A 451 3.15 -10.45 -0.67
C GLN A 451 2.91 -9.71 -1.99
N GLU A 452 2.45 -8.45 -1.94
CA GLU A 452 2.33 -7.59 -3.13
C GLU A 452 3.68 -7.40 -3.83
N ALA A 453 4.75 -7.17 -3.08
CA ALA A 453 6.10 -7.00 -3.63
C ALA A 453 6.60 -8.30 -4.31
N ALA A 454 6.35 -9.46 -3.72
CA ALA A 454 6.68 -10.74 -4.33
C ALA A 454 5.86 -11.00 -5.60
N PHE A 455 4.59 -10.59 -5.63
CA PHE A 455 3.72 -10.73 -6.79
C PHE A 455 4.07 -9.73 -7.91
N ALA A 456 4.56 -8.56 -7.58
CA ALA A 456 4.76 -7.43 -8.51
C ALA A 456 5.77 -7.72 -9.65
N VAL A 457 6.53 -8.81 -9.57
CA VAL A 457 7.41 -9.29 -10.66
C VAL A 457 6.66 -9.66 -11.95
N VAL A 458 5.32 -9.77 -11.89
CA VAL A 458 4.47 -9.97 -13.08
C VAL A 458 4.32 -8.69 -13.91
N ALA A 459 4.55 -7.51 -13.34
CA ALA A 459 4.39 -6.25 -14.05
C ALA A 459 5.43 -6.11 -15.17
N ARG A 460 4.98 -5.81 -16.40
CA ARG A 460 5.84 -5.65 -17.56
C ARG A 460 6.82 -4.50 -17.40
N ASP A 461 6.37 -3.40 -16.85
CA ASP A 461 7.12 -2.15 -16.75
C ASP A 461 7.88 -2.04 -15.40
N GLY A 462 8.00 -3.16 -14.68
CA GLY A 462 8.73 -3.27 -13.41
C GLY A 462 7.82 -3.31 -12.20
N ALA A 463 8.34 -3.85 -11.10
CA ALA A 463 7.58 -4.08 -9.86
C ALA A 463 7.04 -2.78 -9.25
N LEU A 464 7.72 -1.64 -9.46
CA LEU A 464 7.31 -0.34 -8.94
C LEU A 464 5.95 0.12 -9.47
N ALA A 465 5.54 -0.33 -10.67
CA ALA A 465 4.22 -0.01 -11.22
C ALA A 465 3.06 -0.50 -10.30
N ILE A 466 3.29 -1.56 -9.53
CA ILE A 466 2.34 -2.08 -8.53
C ILE A 466 2.70 -1.59 -7.12
N THR A 467 3.98 -1.70 -6.74
CA THR A 467 4.38 -1.50 -5.34
C THR A 467 4.48 -0.03 -4.92
N ALA A 468 4.76 0.90 -5.85
CA ALA A 468 4.91 2.30 -5.49
C ALA A 468 3.58 2.94 -5.03
N PRO A 469 2.46 2.86 -5.77
CA PRO A 469 1.18 3.38 -5.27
C PRO A 469 0.78 2.71 -3.95
N ARG A 470 0.91 1.39 -3.85
CA ARG A 470 0.55 0.64 -2.64
C ARG A 470 1.41 1.00 -1.43
N ARG A 471 2.68 1.35 -1.64
CA ARG A 471 3.55 1.86 -0.56
C ARG A 471 3.04 3.20 -0.03
N LEU A 472 2.54 4.09 -0.87
CA LEU A 472 1.99 5.37 -0.42
C LEU A 472 0.69 5.15 0.37
N ASP A 473 -0.19 4.24 -0.07
CA ASP A 473 -1.41 3.87 0.65
C ASP A 473 -1.09 3.22 2.00
N LEU A 474 -0.06 2.36 2.05
CA LEU A 474 0.44 1.79 3.31
C LEU A 474 0.88 2.88 4.29
N LEU A 475 1.67 3.85 3.83
CA LEU A 475 2.14 4.95 4.66
C LEU A 475 0.98 5.79 5.19
N ALA A 476 -0.02 6.09 4.36
CA ALA A 476 -1.23 6.79 4.78
C ALA A 476 -2.05 5.99 5.82
N THR A 477 -2.16 4.66 5.65
CA THR A 477 -2.83 3.78 6.62
C THR A 477 -2.07 3.67 7.95
N LEU A 478 -0.76 3.93 7.95
CA LEU A 478 0.11 3.95 9.13
C LEU A 478 0.23 5.33 9.78
N SER A 479 -0.51 6.34 9.33
CA SER A 479 -0.47 7.69 9.93
C SER A 479 -0.72 7.66 11.43
N VAL A 480 0.03 8.49 12.18
CA VAL A 480 -0.16 8.70 13.62
C VAL A 480 -1.58 9.23 13.92
N GLY A 481 -2.13 10.03 13.02
CA GLY A 481 -3.49 10.56 13.19
C GLY A 481 -4.58 9.49 13.36
N TRP A 482 -4.33 8.25 12.96
CA TRP A 482 -5.26 7.13 13.18
C TRP A 482 -5.35 6.67 14.65
N GLN A 483 -4.41 7.04 15.53
CA GLN A 483 -4.43 6.60 16.92
C GLN A 483 -5.69 7.06 17.66
N THR A 484 -6.24 8.20 17.28
CA THR A 484 -7.48 8.74 17.85
C THR A 484 -8.72 8.42 17.02
N ALA A 485 -8.57 7.88 15.81
CA ALA A 485 -9.67 7.65 14.88
C ALA A 485 -10.22 6.21 14.99
N ARG A 486 -11.51 6.09 15.28
CA ARG A 486 -12.20 4.79 15.42
C ARG A 486 -12.28 4.00 14.09
N SER A 487 -12.10 4.67 12.96
CA SER A 487 -12.19 4.08 11.62
C SER A 487 -10.91 3.39 11.14
N TRP A 488 -9.84 3.37 11.94
CA TRP A 488 -8.59 2.75 11.53
C TRP A 488 -8.70 1.25 11.18
N THR A 489 -9.50 0.51 11.94
CA THR A 489 -9.74 -0.92 11.65
C THR A 489 -10.39 -1.13 10.28
N SER A 490 -11.24 -0.20 9.83
CA SER A 490 -11.79 -0.22 8.47
C SER A 490 -10.69 0.03 7.43
N ALA A 491 -9.86 1.06 7.63
CA ALA A 491 -8.75 1.37 6.72
C ALA A 491 -7.78 0.18 6.57
N VAL A 492 -7.46 -0.52 7.67
CA VAL A 492 -6.67 -1.76 7.64
C VAL A 492 -7.35 -2.85 6.82
N SER A 493 -8.65 -3.07 7.03
CA SER A 493 -9.42 -4.06 6.27
C SER A 493 -9.51 -3.73 4.79
N ASP A 494 -9.68 -2.45 4.46
CA ASP A 494 -9.76 -1.97 3.08
C ASP A 494 -8.41 -2.15 2.36
N PHE A 495 -7.29 -1.84 3.03
CA PHE A 495 -5.96 -2.10 2.51
C PHE A 495 -5.74 -3.60 2.22
N GLN A 496 -6.10 -4.48 3.17
CA GLN A 496 -5.98 -5.94 2.99
C GLN A 496 -6.87 -6.46 1.86
N THR A 497 -8.08 -5.92 1.72
CA THR A 497 -9.00 -6.27 0.64
C THR A 497 -8.43 -5.86 -0.72
N ALA A 498 -7.86 -4.65 -0.82
CA ALA A 498 -7.18 -4.20 -2.02
C ALA A 498 -5.94 -5.06 -2.35
N SER A 499 -5.16 -5.45 -1.32
CA SER A 499 -4.05 -6.41 -1.46
C SER A 499 -4.51 -7.74 -2.06
N ALA A 500 -5.56 -8.32 -1.50
CA ALA A 500 -6.13 -9.58 -2.01
C ALA A 500 -6.58 -9.43 -3.46
N ALA A 501 -7.22 -8.32 -3.82
CA ALA A 501 -7.64 -8.04 -5.20
C ALA A 501 -6.46 -7.94 -6.18
N ILE A 502 -5.32 -7.40 -5.74
CA ILE A 502 -4.09 -7.36 -6.53
C ILE A 502 -3.53 -8.77 -6.75
N LEU A 503 -3.41 -9.57 -5.68
CA LEU A 503 -2.88 -10.93 -5.73
C LEU A 503 -3.75 -11.86 -6.59
N ASP A 504 -5.08 -11.67 -6.59
CA ASP A 504 -6.04 -12.38 -7.42
C ASP A 504 -6.22 -11.73 -8.81
N GLY A 505 -5.55 -10.62 -9.08
CA GLY A 505 -5.69 -9.82 -10.29
C GLY A 505 -5.27 -10.52 -11.58
N VAL A 506 -4.48 -11.60 -11.47
CA VAL A 506 -4.07 -12.42 -12.60
C VAL A 506 -4.59 -13.83 -12.44
N SER A 507 -5.45 -14.24 -13.33
CA SER A 507 -6.14 -15.54 -13.20
C SER A 507 -6.30 -16.27 -14.53
N LEU A 508 -6.57 -17.58 -14.40
CA LEU A 508 -6.99 -18.43 -15.51
C LEU A 508 -8.51 -18.52 -15.52
N ASN A 509 -9.14 -18.08 -16.60
CA ASN A 509 -10.58 -18.29 -16.78
C ASN A 509 -10.89 -19.77 -16.99
N GLN A 510 -12.04 -20.21 -16.49
CA GLN A 510 -12.50 -21.60 -16.68
C GLN A 510 -12.68 -21.87 -18.18
N GLY A 511 -11.88 -22.81 -18.69
CA GLY A 511 -12.17 -23.45 -19.98
C GLY A 511 -13.22 -24.54 -19.77
N SER A 512 -14.13 -24.70 -20.72
CA SER A 512 -14.99 -25.85 -20.80
C SER A 512 -14.15 -27.12 -21.05
N ASP A 513 -14.70 -28.31 -20.73
CA ASP A 513 -14.11 -29.56 -21.16
C ASP A 513 -13.88 -29.53 -22.66
N LEU A 514 -12.68 -29.93 -23.10
CA LEU A 514 -12.25 -29.81 -24.46
C LEU A 514 -12.23 -31.19 -25.15
N ILE A 515 -12.78 -31.23 -26.34
CA ILE A 515 -12.62 -32.39 -27.22
C ILE A 515 -11.52 -32.09 -28.23
N ALA A 516 -10.39 -32.78 -28.14
CA ALA A 516 -9.25 -32.65 -29.06
C ALA A 516 -9.46 -33.64 -30.20
N LEU A 517 -9.89 -33.14 -31.35
CA LEU A 517 -10.10 -33.91 -32.56
C LEU A 517 -8.87 -33.85 -33.46
N GLY A 518 -8.18 -35.00 -33.68
CA GLY A 518 -7.05 -35.10 -34.56
C GLY A 518 -5.69 -35.21 -33.89
N ALA A 519 -4.64 -35.46 -34.68
CA ALA A 519 -3.28 -35.72 -34.19
C ALA A 519 -2.62 -34.45 -33.55
N SER A 520 -3.10 -33.24 -33.87
CA SER A 520 -2.60 -31.97 -33.31
C SER A 520 -3.77 -31.09 -33.02
N ALA A 521 -3.97 -30.75 -31.73
CA ALA A 521 -5.04 -29.88 -31.28
C ALA A 521 -4.49 -28.84 -30.27
N PRO A 522 -4.47 -27.54 -30.60
CA PRO A 522 -4.02 -26.55 -29.67
C PRO A 522 -5.03 -26.41 -28.51
N LEU A 523 -4.52 -26.41 -27.28
CA LEU A 523 -5.31 -26.17 -26.07
C LEU A 523 -5.47 -24.65 -25.87
N PRO A 524 -6.69 -24.09 -25.92
CA PRO A 524 -6.91 -22.69 -25.61
C PRO A 524 -6.85 -22.49 -24.10
N MET A 525 -6.07 -21.52 -23.66
CA MET A 525 -5.96 -21.07 -22.29
C MET A 525 -6.25 -19.57 -22.24
N GLN A 526 -7.21 -19.14 -21.43
CA GLN A 526 -7.54 -17.74 -21.26
C GLN A 526 -6.86 -17.21 -20.00
N VAL A 527 -5.98 -16.23 -20.20
CA VAL A 527 -5.32 -15.48 -19.11
C VAL A 527 -5.99 -14.13 -18.97
N GLN A 528 -6.51 -13.86 -17.79
CA GLN A 528 -7.14 -12.60 -17.45
C GLN A 528 -6.20 -11.76 -16.60
N ASN A 529 -6.08 -10.48 -16.96
CA ASN A 529 -5.44 -9.42 -16.19
C ASN A 529 -6.51 -8.42 -15.74
N SER A 530 -6.78 -8.38 -14.45
CA SER A 530 -7.70 -7.41 -13.82
C SER A 530 -6.97 -6.21 -13.21
N LEU A 531 -5.64 -6.14 -13.36
CA LEU A 531 -4.82 -5.04 -12.87
C LEU A 531 -4.85 -3.86 -13.84
N ASP A 532 -4.49 -2.68 -13.34
CA ASP A 532 -4.36 -1.44 -14.12
C ASP A 532 -3.02 -1.33 -14.87
N VAL A 533 -2.15 -2.32 -14.70
CA VAL A 533 -0.82 -2.39 -15.31
C VAL A 533 -0.72 -3.56 -16.28
N PRO A 534 0.07 -3.44 -17.37
CA PRO A 534 0.34 -4.57 -18.25
C PRO A 534 1.23 -5.60 -17.55
N ILE A 535 0.95 -6.88 -17.81
CA ILE A 535 1.66 -7.99 -17.16
C ILE A 535 2.35 -8.90 -18.16
N VAL A 536 3.37 -9.62 -17.68
CA VAL A 536 4.04 -10.72 -18.37
C VAL A 536 4.03 -11.93 -17.47
N VAL A 537 3.39 -12.99 -17.93
CA VAL A 537 3.35 -14.27 -17.22
C VAL A 537 3.76 -15.42 -18.16
N PHE A 538 4.09 -16.55 -17.58
CA PHE A 538 4.51 -17.75 -18.28
C PHE A 538 3.48 -18.85 -18.07
N ALA A 539 2.80 -19.20 -19.15
CA ALA A 539 1.74 -20.19 -19.17
C ALA A 539 2.32 -21.61 -19.37
N ARG A 540 1.92 -22.54 -18.53
CA ARG A 540 2.31 -23.95 -18.60
C ARG A 540 1.08 -24.85 -18.56
N ALA A 541 1.06 -25.87 -19.42
CA ALA A 541 0.09 -26.94 -19.38
C ALA A 541 0.80 -28.28 -19.17
N ARG A 542 0.37 -29.05 -18.17
CA ARG A 542 0.96 -30.34 -17.83
C ARG A 542 -0.11 -31.44 -17.86
N PRO A 543 0.00 -32.43 -18.77
CA PRO A 543 -0.89 -33.57 -18.78
C PRO A 543 -0.54 -34.51 -17.61
N LEU A 544 -1.54 -35.10 -16.96
CA LEU A 544 -1.35 -36.05 -15.86
C LEU A 544 -1.20 -37.49 -16.33
N SER A 545 -1.43 -37.77 -17.64
CA SER A 545 -1.20 -39.08 -18.26
C SER A 545 -0.59 -38.92 -19.65
N PRO A 546 0.09 -39.93 -20.17
CA PRO A 546 0.81 -39.87 -21.46
C PRO A 546 -0.09 -39.98 -22.71
N VAL A 547 -1.38 -39.70 -22.59
CA VAL A 547 -2.35 -39.65 -23.70
C VAL A 547 -2.08 -38.46 -24.62
N LEU A 548 -1.55 -37.38 -24.04
CA LEU A 548 -1.30 -36.10 -24.70
C LEU A 548 0.14 -35.66 -24.45
N SER A 549 0.85 -35.22 -25.47
CA SER A 549 2.15 -34.56 -25.39
C SER A 549 1.96 -33.03 -25.52
N ILE A 550 2.52 -32.25 -24.62
CA ILE A 550 2.43 -30.80 -24.62
C ILE A 550 3.83 -30.20 -24.47
N GLU A 551 4.28 -29.43 -25.47
CA GLU A 551 5.61 -28.81 -25.47
C GLU A 551 5.80 -27.84 -24.32
N SER A 552 4.75 -27.11 -23.92
CA SER A 552 4.79 -26.16 -22.78
C SER A 552 4.98 -26.84 -21.41
N SER A 553 4.94 -28.20 -21.36
CA SER A 553 5.33 -28.92 -20.14
C SER A 553 6.82 -28.75 -19.84
N ALA A 554 7.66 -28.60 -20.87
CA ALA A 554 9.10 -28.40 -20.75
C ALA A 554 9.48 -26.90 -20.83
N GLN A 555 8.82 -26.13 -21.72
CA GLN A 555 9.10 -24.73 -21.95
C GLN A 555 7.81 -23.88 -21.79
N PRO A 556 7.66 -23.08 -20.73
CA PRO A 556 6.48 -22.25 -20.55
C PRO A 556 6.35 -21.21 -21.67
N VAL A 557 5.13 -20.91 -22.06
CA VAL A 557 4.82 -19.92 -23.10
C VAL A 557 4.72 -18.53 -22.44
N ARG A 558 5.55 -17.58 -22.90
CA ARG A 558 5.46 -16.17 -22.45
C ARG A 558 4.16 -15.54 -22.98
N VAL A 559 3.40 -14.95 -22.09
CA VAL A 559 2.13 -14.29 -22.37
C VAL A 559 2.19 -12.87 -21.83
N GLU A 560 1.89 -11.91 -22.70
CA GLU A 560 1.75 -10.52 -22.34
C GLU A 560 0.27 -10.15 -22.39
N VAL A 561 -0.24 -9.52 -21.32
CA VAL A 561 -1.67 -9.16 -21.19
C VAL A 561 -1.77 -7.68 -20.82
N ALA A 562 -2.46 -6.92 -21.64
CA ALA A 562 -2.71 -5.50 -21.38
C ALA A 562 -3.57 -5.29 -20.11
N PRO A 563 -3.60 -4.08 -19.53
CA PRO A 563 -4.45 -3.76 -18.39
C PRO A 563 -5.92 -4.11 -18.66
N LYS A 564 -6.63 -4.59 -17.62
CA LYS A 564 -8.09 -4.88 -17.66
C LYS A 564 -8.52 -5.72 -18.88
N SER A 565 -7.69 -6.66 -19.31
CA SER A 565 -7.94 -7.45 -20.53
C SER A 565 -7.75 -8.94 -20.35
N THR A 566 -8.20 -9.71 -21.35
CA THR A 566 -8.06 -11.17 -21.41
C THR A 566 -7.43 -11.57 -22.72
N VAL A 567 -6.43 -12.45 -22.67
CA VAL A 567 -5.74 -12.99 -23.84
C VAL A 567 -5.95 -14.50 -23.90
N THR A 568 -6.28 -15.02 -25.10
CA THR A 568 -6.35 -16.44 -25.34
C THR A 568 -5.02 -16.95 -25.91
N VAL A 569 -4.34 -17.79 -25.16
CA VAL A 569 -3.10 -18.48 -25.55
C VAL A 569 -3.46 -19.85 -26.06
N ARG A 570 -2.91 -20.22 -27.22
CA ARG A 570 -3.06 -21.56 -27.81
C ARG A 570 -1.80 -22.36 -27.54
N ILE A 571 -1.90 -23.36 -26.67
CA ILE A 571 -0.77 -24.21 -26.31
C ILE A 571 -0.76 -25.41 -27.25
N PRO A 572 0.33 -25.64 -28.04
CA PRO A 572 0.45 -26.79 -28.90
C PRO A 572 0.38 -28.09 -28.10
N ALA A 573 -0.50 -29.01 -28.53
CA ALA A 573 -0.64 -30.32 -27.93
C ALA A 573 -0.78 -31.36 -29.03
N GLN A 574 -0.16 -32.52 -28.83
CA GLN A 574 -0.18 -33.65 -29.75
C GLN A 574 -0.78 -34.87 -29.09
N ALA A 575 -1.73 -35.48 -29.77
CA ALA A 575 -2.35 -36.71 -29.31
C ALA A 575 -1.38 -37.89 -29.51
N ILE A 576 -1.10 -38.64 -28.45
CA ILE A 576 -0.30 -39.87 -28.51
C ILE A 576 -1.22 -41.07 -28.69
N THR A 577 -2.35 -41.11 -27.99
CA THR A 577 -3.34 -42.17 -28.01
C THR A 577 -4.73 -41.64 -27.73
N ASN A 578 -5.78 -42.39 -28.09
CA ASN A 578 -7.15 -42.09 -27.76
C ASN A 578 -7.39 -42.26 -26.25
N GLY A 579 -8.17 -41.38 -25.65
CA GLY A 579 -8.52 -41.44 -24.25
C GLY A 579 -8.79 -40.07 -23.61
N SER A 580 -9.18 -40.07 -22.36
CA SER A 580 -9.35 -38.86 -21.59
C SER A 580 -8.12 -38.59 -20.74
N VAL A 581 -7.73 -37.31 -20.63
CA VAL A 581 -6.61 -36.84 -19.83
C VAL A 581 -6.98 -35.57 -19.06
N GLN A 582 -6.55 -35.53 -17.82
CA GLN A 582 -6.57 -34.27 -17.05
C GLN A 582 -5.29 -33.48 -17.37
N VAL A 583 -5.46 -32.20 -17.66
CA VAL A 583 -4.36 -31.26 -17.89
C VAL A 583 -4.41 -30.20 -16.80
N VAL A 584 -3.28 -29.99 -16.12
CA VAL A 584 -3.08 -28.92 -15.15
C VAL A 584 -2.53 -27.71 -15.89
N LEU A 585 -3.29 -26.61 -15.84
CA LEU A 585 -2.90 -25.30 -16.35
C LEU A 585 -2.38 -24.46 -15.20
N SER A 586 -1.24 -23.80 -15.35
CA SER A 586 -0.66 -22.92 -14.34
C SER A 586 0.02 -21.71 -14.99
N LEU A 587 0.05 -20.62 -14.25
CA LEU A 587 0.81 -19.43 -14.59
C LEU A 587 1.97 -19.28 -13.61
N SER A 588 3.08 -18.76 -14.10
CA SER A 588 4.21 -18.36 -13.26
C SER A 588 4.75 -17.00 -13.68
N ALA A 589 5.38 -16.29 -12.78
CA ALA A 589 6.14 -15.09 -13.06
C ALA A 589 7.51 -15.45 -13.68
N SER A 590 8.32 -14.44 -14.01
CA SER A 590 9.62 -14.60 -14.65
C SER A 590 10.65 -15.34 -13.78
N ASP A 591 10.50 -15.28 -12.46
CA ASP A 591 11.33 -15.97 -11.47
C ASP A 591 10.85 -17.39 -11.15
N GLY A 592 9.74 -17.83 -11.77
CA GLY A 592 9.14 -19.13 -11.55
C GLY A 592 8.12 -19.18 -10.43
N THR A 593 7.88 -18.07 -9.71
CA THR A 593 6.83 -17.98 -8.69
C THR A 593 5.47 -18.22 -9.32
N GLN A 594 4.66 -19.08 -8.69
CA GLN A 594 3.31 -19.38 -9.18
C GLN A 594 2.41 -18.14 -9.04
N VAL A 595 1.68 -17.84 -10.12
CA VAL A 595 0.73 -16.72 -10.21
C VAL A 595 -0.68 -17.27 -10.30
N GLY A 596 -1.55 -16.86 -9.39
CA GLY A 596 -2.92 -17.34 -9.31
C GLY A 596 -3.05 -18.84 -9.04
N GLN A 597 -4.26 -19.35 -9.15
CA GLN A 597 -4.55 -20.77 -8.90
C GLN A 597 -4.38 -21.62 -10.17
N ALA A 598 -3.70 -22.77 -10.02
CA ALA A 598 -3.66 -23.75 -11.09
C ALA A 598 -5.05 -24.34 -11.34
N ARG A 599 -5.40 -24.50 -12.62
CA ARG A 599 -6.68 -25.06 -13.06
C ARG A 599 -6.51 -26.44 -13.66
N ARG A 600 -7.47 -27.31 -13.42
CA ARG A 600 -7.54 -28.63 -14.04
C ARG A 600 -8.66 -28.65 -15.05
N ILE A 601 -8.36 -29.09 -16.28
CA ILE A 601 -9.34 -29.28 -17.34
C ILE A 601 -9.33 -30.73 -17.79
N HIS A 602 -10.48 -31.25 -18.22
CA HIS A 602 -10.59 -32.54 -18.86
C HIS A 602 -10.49 -32.35 -20.38
N VAL A 603 -9.65 -33.18 -21.01
CA VAL A 603 -9.46 -33.17 -22.44
C VAL A 603 -9.74 -34.60 -22.95
N GLU A 604 -10.74 -34.76 -23.81
CA GLU A 604 -10.97 -35.99 -24.56
C GLU A 604 -10.18 -35.96 -25.88
N VAL A 605 -9.27 -36.90 -26.02
CA VAL A 605 -8.38 -36.98 -27.16
C VAL A 605 -8.89 -38.07 -28.12
N GLN A 606 -9.18 -37.68 -29.35
CA GLN A 606 -9.51 -38.60 -30.45
C GLN A 606 -8.43 -38.46 -31.54
N ALA A 607 -7.45 -39.34 -31.52
CA ALA A 607 -6.40 -39.37 -32.54
C ALA A 607 -7.02 -39.90 -33.84
N GLY A 608 -7.05 -39.06 -34.87
CA GLY A 608 -7.74 -39.33 -36.15
C GLY A 608 -7.12 -40.44 -37.05
N TRP A 609 -6.34 -41.38 -36.45
CA TRP A 609 -5.73 -42.47 -37.22
C TRP A 609 -6.76 -43.51 -37.69
N GLU A 610 -7.96 -43.55 -37.11
CA GLU A 610 -9.04 -44.44 -37.55
C GLU A 610 -9.52 -44.11 -38.98
N THR A 611 -9.48 -42.83 -39.37
CA THR A 611 -9.88 -42.40 -40.72
C THR A 611 -8.92 -42.91 -41.80
N VAL A 612 -7.62 -42.98 -41.51
CA VAL A 612 -6.62 -43.51 -42.45
C VAL A 612 -6.73 -45.02 -42.55
N GLY A 613 -6.96 -45.70 -41.41
CA GLY A 613 -7.20 -47.14 -41.40
C GLY A 613 -8.48 -47.52 -42.17
N THR A 614 -9.57 -46.78 -41.93
CA THR A 614 -10.84 -46.96 -42.61
C THR A 614 -10.72 -46.66 -44.12
N ALA A 615 -9.98 -45.62 -44.52
CA ALA A 615 -9.72 -45.29 -45.91
C ALA A 615 -8.90 -46.38 -46.60
N VAL A 616 -7.88 -46.95 -45.96
CA VAL A 616 -7.07 -48.04 -46.48
C VAL A 616 -7.91 -49.33 -46.65
N ILE A 617 -8.76 -49.66 -45.66
CA ILE A 617 -9.70 -50.77 -45.70
C ILE A 617 -10.71 -50.54 -46.82
N ALA A 618 -11.27 -49.34 -46.95
CA ALA A 618 -12.23 -49.01 -48.01
C ALA A 618 -11.59 -49.10 -49.39
N ILE A 619 -10.38 -48.58 -49.57
CA ILE A 619 -9.62 -48.68 -50.82
C ILE A 619 -9.31 -50.16 -51.12
N GLY A 620 -8.89 -50.96 -50.14
CA GLY A 620 -8.68 -52.39 -50.25
C GLY A 620 -9.98 -53.10 -50.60
N ALA A 621 -11.08 -52.82 -50.01
CA ALA A 621 -12.38 -53.38 -50.32
C ALA A 621 -12.86 -53.00 -51.74
N VAL A 622 -12.70 -51.76 -52.17
CA VAL A 622 -13.01 -51.28 -53.52
C VAL A 622 -12.09 -51.98 -54.53
N GLY A 623 -10.80 -52.16 -54.19
CA GLY A 623 -9.83 -52.92 -55.04
C GLY A 623 -10.21 -54.36 -55.21
N VAL A 624 -10.60 -55.07 -54.12
CA VAL A 624 -11.03 -56.47 -54.18
C VAL A 624 -12.35 -56.62 -54.95
N PHE A 625 -13.29 -55.69 -54.69
CA PHE A 625 -14.59 -55.71 -55.40
C PHE A 625 -14.44 -55.37 -56.88
N GLY A 626 -13.63 -54.36 -57.19
CA GLY A 626 -13.28 -53.96 -58.55
C GLY A 626 -12.60 -55.13 -59.32
N PHE A 627 -11.62 -55.81 -58.65
CA PHE A 627 -10.97 -57.01 -59.24
C PHE A 627 -11.96 -58.14 -59.42
N GLY A 628 -12.90 -58.34 -58.49
CA GLY A 628 -13.96 -59.35 -58.64
C GLY A 628 -14.89 -59.06 -59.83
N ILE A 629 -15.27 -57.77 -60.01
CA ILE A 629 -16.08 -57.35 -61.17
C ILE A 629 -15.32 -57.55 -62.52
N VAL A 630 -14.08 -57.11 -62.58
CA VAL A 630 -13.22 -57.24 -63.76
C VAL A 630 -13.02 -58.73 -64.11
N ARG A 631 -12.76 -59.59 -63.13
CA ARG A 631 -12.66 -61.02 -63.30
C ARG A 631 -14.00 -61.62 -63.76
N ASN A 632 -15.11 -61.20 -63.28
CA ASN A 632 -16.41 -61.66 -63.68
C ASN A 632 -16.79 -61.22 -65.12
N ILE A 633 -16.42 -59.94 -65.49
CA ILE A 633 -16.62 -59.43 -66.85
C ILE A 633 -15.71 -60.17 -67.82
N LEU A 634 -14.44 -60.47 -67.46
CA LEU A 634 -13.53 -61.23 -68.24
C LEU A 634 -13.99 -62.70 -68.43
N LYS A 635 -14.55 -63.27 -67.34
CA LYS A 635 -15.15 -64.64 -67.43
C LYS A 635 -16.41 -64.64 -68.31
N ARG A 636 -17.21 -63.58 -68.29
CA ARG A 636 -18.41 -63.39 -69.13
C ARG A 636 -18.02 -63.14 -70.61
N ARG A 637 -16.94 -62.36 -70.86
CA ARG A 637 -16.40 -62.17 -72.21
C ARG A 637 -15.80 -63.47 -72.82
N ARG A 638 -15.16 -64.35 -72.03
CA ARG A 638 -14.69 -65.68 -72.47
C ARG A 638 -15.80 -66.63 -72.79
N ARG A 639 -17.01 -66.49 -72.10
CA ARG A 639 -18.21 -67.32 -72.47
C ARG A 639 -18.93 -66.80 -73.69
N LEU A 640 -18.65 -65.59 -74.15
CA LEU A 640 -19.24 -65.05 -75.40
C LEU A 640 -18.36 -65.24 -76.63
N ALA A 641 -17.16 -65.76 -76.45
CA ALA A 641 -16.23 -66.05 -77.55
C ALA A 641 -16.15 -67.56 -77.83
N GLY A 642 -17.26 -68.25 -77.77
CA GLY A 642 -17.54 -69.61 -78.25
C GLY A 642 -16.33 -70.52 -78.50
N GLU A 643 -16.09 -71.44 -77.57
CA GLU A 643 -15.45 -72.71 -77.93
C GLU A 643 -16.16 -73.77 -77.08
N VAL A 644 -16.76 -74.67 -77.85
CA VAL A 644 -17.41 -75.90 -77.45
C VAL A 644 -16.32 -76.91 -77.14
N ASP A 645 -16.30 -77.45 -75.93
CA ASP A 645 -15.70 -78.73 -75.66
C ASP A 645 -16.65 -79.54 -74.81
N GLU A 646 -17.05 -80.64 -75.40
CA GLU A 646 -17.77 -81.78 -74.84
C GLU A 646 -16.95 -82.48 -73.77
N GLU A 647 -17.67 -83.16 -72.94
CA GLU A 647 -17.35 -84.10 -71.85
C GLU A 647 -17.45 -83.53 -70.48
N ASP A 648 -18.46 -83.84 -69.65
CA ASP A 648 -18.85 -85.12 -69.09
C ASP A 648 -20.25 -85.12 -68.54
N GLU A 649 -20.99 -86.05 -69.08
CA GLU A 649 -22.19 -86.63 -68.52
C GLU A 649 -21.77 -87.49 -67.31
N ALA A 650 -22.19 -87.17 -66.10
CA ALA A 650 -22.51 -88.16 -65.07
C ALA A 650 -22.79 -87.36 -63.70
N ASN A 651 -23.97 -87.24 -63.44
CA ASN A 651 -24.67 -87.60 -62.16
C ASN A 651 -25.91 -86.75 -61.96
N ALA A 652 -27.00 -87.29 -62.44
CA ALA A 652 -28.32 -86.94 -62.01
C ALA A 652 -28.70 -87.79 -60.78
N PRO A 653 -29.30 -87.28 -59.81
CA PRO A 653 -30.21 -88.05 -58.98
C PRO A 653 -31.67 -87.66 -59.24
N LEU A 654 -32.43 -88.67 -59.35
CA LEU A 654 -33.86 -88.76 -59.50
C LEU A 654 -34.68 -88.15 -58.38
N PRO A 655 -36.03 -88.01 -58.64
CA PRO A 655 -36.91 -87.10 -57.89
C PRO A 655 -37.77 -87.93 -56.88
N GLY A 656 -38.43 -87.14 -56.02
CA GLY A 656 -39.45 -87.60 -55.14
C GLY A 656 -39.36 -86.88 -53.82
N GLN A 657 -40.25 -86.26 -53.26
CA GLN A 657 -41.71 -86.36 -53.16
C GLN A 657 -42.13 -85.12 -52.34
N GLU A 658 -43.12 -84.39 -52.80
CA GLU A 658 -44.40 -84.09 -52.20
C GLU A 658 -44.43 -84.01 -50.70
N ASP A 659 -44.84 -82.93 -50.08
CA ASP A 659 -46.23 -82.41 -49.90
C ASP A 659 -46.21 -81.07 -49.17
N GLY A 660 -47.02 -80.15 -49.63
CA GLY A 660 -47.41 -78.90 -49.16
C GLY A 660 -48.20 -78.91 -47.81
N PRO A 661 -49.09 -77.94 -47.46
CA PRO A 661 -49.16 -76.58 -47.93
C PRO A 661 -49.33 -75.58 -46.79
N ALA A 662 -49.27 -74.27 -47.16
CA ALA A 662 -50.02 -73.13 -46.65
C ALA A 662 -49.79 -72.63 -45.20
N GLU A 663 -49.42 -71.38 -45.06
CA GLU A 663 -50.35 -70.34 -44.72
C GLU A 663 -49.74 -68.95 -44.84
N VAL A 664 -50.52 -68.09 -45.38
CA VAL A 664 -50.43 -66.69 -45.62
C VAL A 664 -50.59 -65.92 -44.32
N VAL A 665 -49.76 -64.93 -44.02
CA VAL A 665 -50.24 -63.64 -43.49
C VAL A 665 -49.25 -62.53 -43.86
N ARG A 666 -49.84 -61.51 -44.37
CA ARG A 666 -49.47 -60.27 -44.94
C ARG A 666 -48.78 -59.28 -43.95
N ASP A 667 -48.03 -58.44 -44.61
CA ASP A 667 -47.94 -56.97 -44.49
C ASP A 667 -47.43 -56.37 -43.22
N ALA A 668 -46.30 -55.65 -43.41
CA ALA A 668 -46.27 -54.18 -43.26
C ALA A 668 -44.88 -53.63 -43.57
N GLU A 669 -44.81 -52.77 -44.55
CA GLU A 669 -43.68 -51.91 -44.88
C GLU A 669 -43.46 -50.86 -43.81
N PRO A 670 -42.21 -50.33 -43.66
CA PRO A 670 -41.89 -49.24 -42.74
C PRO A 670 -42.01 -47.86 -43.43
N GLY A 671 -42.69 -46.95 -42.73
CA GLY A 671 -42.82 -45.56 -43.12
C GLY A 671 -41.62 -44.74 -42.65
N GLU A 672 -41.12 -43.88 -43.53
CA GLU A 672 -40.26 -42.76 -43.24
C GLU A 672 -40.93 -41.70 -42.40
N PRO A 673 -40.20 -40.92 -41.58
CA PRO A 673 -40.74 -39.72 -40.98
C PRO A 673 -40.33 -38.47 -41.77
N SER A 674 -41.33 -37.79 -42.27
CA SER A 674 -41.24 -36.43 -42.79
C SER A 674 -41.30 -35.38 -41.65
N ALA A 675 -40.56 -34.32 -41.86
CA ALA A 675 -40.57 -33.10 -41.08
C ALA A 675 -41.91 -32.34 -41.22
N PRO A 676 -42.27 -31.49 -40.24
CA PRO A 676 -43.22 -30.43 -40.50
C PRO A 676 -42.61 -29.03 -40.45
N LEU A 677 -43.09 -28.27 -41.38
CA LEU A 677 -42.97 -26.83 -41.57
C LEU A 677 -43.89 -26.08 -40.60
N LEU A 678 -43.45 -24.86 -40.33
CA LEU A 678 -44.12 -23.64 -39.87
C LEU A 678 -45.61 -23.52 -40.17
N ASP A 679 -46.36 -22.92 -39.19
CA ASP A 679 -47.12 -21.67 -39.39
C ASP A 679 -47.80 -21.21 -38.08
N ASP A 680 -47.65 -19.93 -37.82
CA ASP A 680 -48.39 -19.00 -36.96
C ASP A 680 -49.62 -18.51 -37.78
N PRO A 681 -50.60 -17.79 -37.31
CA PRO A 681 -51.01 -17.16 -36.05
C PRO A 681 -52.52 -17.26 -35.69
N GLY A 682 -52.87 -16.64 -34.56
CA GLY A 682 -54.24 -16.09 -34.45
C GLY A 682 -54.96 -16.22 -33.14
N ASP A 683 -55.05 -15.09 -32.45
CA ASP A 683 -56.13 -14.52 -31.66
C ASP A 683 -57.22 -15.39 -31.01
N ALA A 684 -57.46 -15.13 -29.76
CA ALA A 684 -58.67 -14.50 -29.19
C ALA A 684 -58.92 -14.90 -27.71
N ASP A 685 -59.05 -13.86 -26.90
CA ASP A 685 -60.01 -13.58 -25.84
C ASP A 685 -60.55 -14.71 -24.94
N ALA A 686 -60.40 -14.47 -23.61
CA ALA A 686 -61.49 -14.24 -22.64
C ALA A 686 -60.99 -14.49 -21.18
N VAL A 687 -60.94 -13.43 -20.37
CA VAL A 687 -61.87 -13.02 -19.28
C VAL A 687 -61.78 -13.86 -18.00
N ALA A 688 -61.54 -13.08 -16.91
CA ALA A 688 -61.93 -13.20 -15.50
C ALA A 688 -61.21 -14.25 -14.66
N ASP A 689 -60.65 -13.94 -13.50
CA ASP A 689 -61.29 -13.35 -12.31
C ASP A 689 -60.22 -13.06 -11.25
N ALA A 690 -60.28 -11.90 -10.60
CA ALA A 690 -59.60 -11.59 -9.37
C ALA A 690 -60.44 -12.11 -8.19
N PRO A 691 -59.83 -12.36 -7.00
CA PRO A 691 -60.07 -11.38 -5.97
C PRO A 691 -58.94 -11.13 -4.94
N SER A 692 -58.91 -9.87 -4.51
CA SER A 692 -58.95 -9.35 -3.13
C SER A 692 -57.71 -9.45 -2.26
N THR A 693 -57.16 -8.31 -2.08
CA THR A 693 -56.46 -7.84 -0.85
C THR A 693 -57.33 -7.91 0.40
N PRO A 694 -56.73 -8.02 1.59
CA PRO A 694 -57.01 -6.99 2.57
C PRO A 694 -55.76 -6.44 3.31
N ASP A 695 -55.79 -5.14 3.45
CA ASP A 695 -55.79 -4.32 4.67
C ASP A 695 -54.47 -4.15 5.45
N GLU A 696 -54.02 -2.97 5.26
CA GLU A 696 -53.20 -2.15 6.16
C GLU A 696 -53.90 -1.88 7.50
N PRO A 697 -53.21 -1.68 8.61
CA PRO A 697 -53.59 -0.55 9.45
C PRO A 697 -52.45 0.43 9.77
N ARG A 698 -52.83 1.67 9.70
CA ARG A 698 -52.15 2.93 10.02
C ARG A 698 -51.99 3.12 11.55
N PRO A 699 -51.12 4.07 11.94
CA PRO A 699 -50.57 4.19 13.30
C PRO A 699 -51.44 5.00 14.23
N THR A 700 -51.35 4.70 15.50
CA THR A 700 -51.86 5.52 16.60
C THR A 700 -50.70 6.24 17.31
N LYS A 701 -50.93 7.51 17.47
CA LYS A 701 -50.26 8.54 18.23
C LYS A 701 -50.69 8.45 19.69
N GLY A 702 -49.82 8.69 20.63
CA GLY A 702 -50.07 8.94 22.06
C GLY A 702 -48.71 9.00 22.71
N GLU A 703 -48.19 10.10 23.05
CA GLU A 703 -48.31 11.06 24.15
C GLU A 703 -47.88 10.46 25.50
N ASP A 704 -46.88 11.15 26.04
CA ASP A 704 -46.51 11.35 27.44
C ASP A 704 -45.77 10.24 28.23
N GLY A 705 -44.60 10.71 28.78
CA GLY A 705 -43.84 10.13 29.88
C GLY A 705 -42.40 10.54 29.85
#